data_1ca4d28f8db749c44654d6a5a46246af
#
_entry.id   1ca4d28f8db749c44654d6a5a46246af
#
_cell.length_a   1.000
_cell.length_b   1.000
_cell.length_c   1.000
_cell.angle_alpha   90.00
_cell.angle_beta   90.00
_cell.angle_gamma   90.00
#
_symmetry.space_group_name_H-M   'P 1'
#
loop_
_entity.id
_entity.type
_entity.pdbx_description
1 polymer ?
#
loop_
_entity_poly.entity_id
_entity_poly.type
_entity_poly.pdbx_seq_one_letter_code
_entity_poly.pdbx_strand_id
1 'polypeptide(L)'
;MEKMYWKVRKIKNDLVFKIKAFLHTRRDKLEVKKENISFKQSVMKEVFKAFMKNIFIIAFILIIDRILVSKEIQCFGGNATQKLQNWVMSIDENVMKDSGIFAGVLSAIIGVSGVFLGLYCANIMSMYAEKYANAPQKISRLFESDIVTNRCIQTITNYLIFSIMILFLLVMQIDIGITMIIVSGFKGLEIIVSFGFMSRRTYQFSDMYYVTNVVYKDMYKILLHLNKGKWFINDNNFQNHYKKQAKKCLEVLTEVNDYNLEKEEKISVSVENFMKNNVALLYSYWSEKSKIPYDSYWFDDKVIYKKWYNADDSEITAALRTGTLLGHDVVKNYLWLEEEIEKINDNCLQYLIDKKSFAGVIRWLGTLADLSKRAVESGNVGYYVDYLYKIQKKLQKTIVEQNFSLEEEMALAEHIVVSYLAVLIDIRKYLENQGGEVCLCDIRSFEGKRWKFSSRYHNYADVRKIHDGIRTEIKLEGKRITPEWYINQVIAKHYYEDILHMYYQINLAVNQYIPELAETLLEQKKNAGAMVVFAKYSEVRSKAKMAEGVLDKNLSWLLEFQKEKSIIWKDKPDVNITRKFDEIYKGMSSKWCQCTSIFALEHWDTYEQYPDILGACATYLCEILIDAIIENEFDTFSSNYKNLLGVLLLYQEYSRKELIQIKEVYRQSAVLAVYTNPIIEYSMISGYAYLWGEISGDSRWKELILENTEKNVTKNDVGKKFCELLTTIRNRMPAFYYRDILHTQWCQKVETVLSSNENIRWKSDRFYEVYDGESKLLRSVLSVRNEHDFLKCEAFEIYAVVVLNRFLQEDSKYRSRDGWEDKYYE
;
A
#
# COMPACT_ATOMS: atom_id res chain seq x y z
N MET A 1 7.53 -30.91 -45.40
CA MET A 1 7.30 -30.79 -43.94
C MET A 1 6.38 -29.64 -43.57
N GLU A 2 6.49 -28.43 -44.13
CA GLU A 2 5.63 -27.28 -43.82
C GLU A 2 4.13 -27.50 -44.07
N LYS A 3 3.75 -28.06 -45.25
CA LYS A 3 2.32 -28.35 -45.55
C LYS A 3 1.69 -29.31 -44.52
N MET A 4 2.48 -30.24 -43.98
CA MET A 4 2.02 -31.18 -42.95
C MET A 4 1.89 -30.52 -41.60
N TYR A 5 2.81 -29.63 -41.22
CA TYR A 5 2.75 -28.85 -40.03
C TYR A 5 1.49 -27.96 -39.97
N TRP A 6 1.20 -27.23 -41.07
CA TRP A 6 0.01 -26.38 -41.13
C TRP A 6 -1.29 -27.19 -41.12
N LYS A 7 -1.35 -28.38 -41.74
CA LYS A 7 -2.50 -29.28 -41.65
C LYS A 7 -2.73 -29.77 -40.24
N VAL A 8 -1.70 -30.24 -39.55
CA VAL A 8 -1.80 -30.70 -38.15
C VAL A 8 -2.21 -29.56 -37.22
N ARG A 9 -1.66 -28.36 -37.46
CA ARG A 9 -2.00 -27.18 -36.66
C ARG A 9 -3.43 -26.69 -36.87
N LYS A 10 -3.91 -26.75 -38.12
CA LYS A 10 -5.31 -26.44 -38.42
C LYS A 10 -6.25 -27.40 -37.70
N ILE A 11 -5.97 -28.70 -37.80
CA ILE A 11 -6.77 -29.73 -37.10
C ILE A 11 -6.74 -29.52 -35.59
N LYS A 12 -5.58 -29.23 -35.03
CA LYS A 12 -5.46 -28.90 -33.57
C LYS A 12 -6.26 -27.69 -33.18
N ASN A 13 -6.17 -26.60 -33.94
CA ASN A 13 -6.90 -25.37 -33.68
C ASN A 13 -8.41 -25.54 -33.83
N ASP A 14 -8.86 -26.26 -34.85
CA ASP A 14 -10.27 -26.59 -35.07
C ASP A 14 -10.82 -27.47 -33.94
N LEU A 15 -10.03 -28.42 -33.46
CA LEU A 15 -10.42 -29.31 -32.35
C LEU A 15 -10.49 -28.51 -31.04
N VAL A 16 -9.51 -27.67 -30.78
CA VAL A 16 -9.51 -26.75 -29.61
C VAL A 16 -10.68 -25.78 -29.67
N PHE A 17 -10.96 -25.22 -30.86
CA PHE A 17 -12.11 -24.37 -31.07
C PHE A 17 -13.44 -25.09 -30.82
N LYS A 18 -13.62 -26.30 -31.37
CA LYS A 18 -14.81 -27.11 -31.14
C LYS A 18 -15.01 -27.47 -29.67
N ILE A 19 -13.93 -27.82 -28.97
CA ILE A 19 -14.00 -28.08 -27.51
C ILE A 19 -14.38 -26.81 -26.76
N LYS A 20 -13.78 -25.67 -27.12
CA LYS A 20 -14.13 -24.37 -26.50
C LYS A 20 -15.58 -24.01 -26.74
N ALA A 21 -16.03 -24.06 -27.99
CA ALA A 21 -17.39 -23.78 -28.39
C ALA A 21 -18.39 -24.71 -27.69
N PHE A 22 -18.07 -26.01 -27.61
CA PHE A 22 -18.91 -26.99 -26.90
C PHE A 22 -19.00 -26.67 -25.39
N LEU A 23 -17.87 -26.41 -24.74
CA LEU A 23 -17.85 -26.09 -23.31
C LEU A 23 -18.60 -24.77 -23.02
N HIS A 24 -18.40 -23.76 -23.86
CA HIS A 24 -19.08 -22.47 -23.77
C HIS A 24 -20.59 -22.61 -23.98
N THR A 25 -20.98 -23.24 -25.09
CA THR A 25 -22.41 -23.46 -25.43
C THR A 25 -23.12 -24.31 -24.38
N ARG A 26 -22.41 -25.32 -23.83
CA ARG A 26 -22.96 -26.13 -22.75
C ARG A 26 -23.16 -25.34 -21.46
N ARG A 27 -22.26 -24.41 -21.18
CA ARG A 27 -22.29 -23.57 -19.99
C ARG A 27 -23.38 -22.50 -20.10
N ASP A 28 -23.43 -21.78 -21.21
CA ASP A 28 -24.48 -20.79 -21.47
C ASP A 28 -25.87 -21.44 -21.46
N LYS A 29 -25.99 -22.61 -22.07
CA LYS A 29 -27.24 -23.38 -22.01
C LYS A 29 -27.58 -23.83 -20.60
N LEU A 30 -26.59 -24.11 -19.74
CA LEU A 30 -26.82 -24.46 -18.35
C LEU A 30 -27.19 -23.25 -17.50
N GLU A 31 -26.58 -22.09 -17.72
CA GLU A 31 -26.91 -20.83 -17.03
C GLU A 31 -28.31 -20.32 -17.44
N VAL A 32 -28.60 -20.25 -18.71
CA VAL A 32 -29.94 -19.87 -19.21
C VAL A 32 -31.00 -20.88 -18.78
N LYS A 33 -30.70 -22.19 -18.74
CA LYS A 33 -31.64 -23.19 -18.21
C LYS A 33 -31.84 -23.08 -16.69
N LYS A 34 -30.80 -22.70 -15.93
CA LYS A 34 -30.96 -22.49 -14.46
C LYS A 34 -31.85 -21.28 -14.17
N GLU A 35 -31.75 -20.24 -14.95
CA GLU A 35 -32.57 -19.04 -14.79
C GLU A 35 -34.03 -19.24 -15.22
N ASN A 36 -34.29 -20.11 -16.21
CA ASN A 36 -35.61 -20.30 -16.78
C ASN A 36 -36.41 -21.55 -16.29
N ILE A 37 -35.80 -22.43 -15.47
CA ILE A 37 -36.44 -23.62 -14.98
C ILE A 37 -37.06 -23.34 -13.61
N SER A 38 -38.39 -23.53 -13.50
CA SER A 38 -39.05 -23.46 -12.20
C SER A 38 -38.38 -24.47 -11.23
N PHE A 39 -38.29 -24.13 -9.95
CA PHE A 39 -37.68 -24.97 -8.89
C PHE A 39 -38.19 -26.42 -8.97
N LYS A 40 -39.47 -26.62 -9.20
CA LYS A 40 -40.11 -27.93 -9.33
C LYS A 40 -39.51 -28.75 -10.50
N GLN A 41 -39.28 -28.12 -11.66
CA GLN A 41 -38.72 -28.81 -12.82
C GLN A 41 -37.21 -29.14 -12.63
N SER A 42 -36.48 -28.29 -11.90
CA SER A 42 -35.08 -28.52 -11.59
C SER A 42 -34.92 -29.75 -10.67
N VAL A 43 -35.73 -29.85 -9.61
CA VAL A 43 -35.72 -30.99 -8.68
C VAL A 43 -36.13 -32.27 -9.39
N MET A 44 -37.22 -32.26 -10.17
CA MET A 44 -37.65 -33.45 -10.93
C MET A 44 -36.60 -33.97 -11.90
N LYS A 45 -35.88 -33.03 -12.56
CA LYS A 45 -34.82 -33.43 -13.47
C LYS A 45 -33.60 -34.05 -12.78
N GLU A 46 -33.18 -33.56 -11.63
CA GLU A 46 -32.08 -34.15 -10.86
C GLU A 46 -32.49 -35.53 -10.28
N VAL A 47 -33.73 -35.67 -9.77
CA VAL A 47 -34.27 -36.95 -9.32
C VAL A 47 -34.34 -37.95 -10.48
N PHE A 48 -34.84 -37.57 -11.65
CA PHE A 48 -34.90 -38.43 -12.83
C PHE A 48 -33.49 -38.85 -13.32
N LYS A 49 -32.52 -37.96 -13.28
CA LYS A 49 -31.14 -38.25 -13.62
C LYS A 49 -30.50 -39.25 -12.63
N ALA A 50 -30.76 -39.04 -11.34
CA ALA A 50 -30.35 -39.98 -10.27
C ALA A 50 -31.00 -41.34 -10.45
N PHE A 51 -32.30 -41.42 -10.78
CA PHE A 51 -33.02 -42.62 -11.06
C PHE A 51 -32.42 -43.38 -12.24
N MET A 52 -32.21 -42.75 -13.40
CA MET A 52 -31.57 -43.37 -14.57
C MET A 52 -30.15 -43.87 -14.28
N LYS A 53 -29.36 -43.08 -13.54
CA LYS A 53 -28.02 -43.49 -13.14
C LYS A 53 -28.06 -44.76 -12.25
N ASN A 54 -28.98 -44.83 -11.32
CA ASN A 54 -29.13 -45.97 -10.41
C ASN A 54 -29.65 -47.22 -11.14
N ILE A 55 -30.53 -47.09 -12.16
CA ILE A 55 -30.92 -48.21 -13.02
C ILE A 55 -29.67 -48.85 -13.68
N PHE A 56 -28.79 -48.04 -14.28
CA PHE A 56 -27.57 -48.52 -14.88
C PHE A 56 -26.62 -49.19 -13.90
N ILE A 57 -26.48 -48.63 -12.70
CA ILE A 57 -25.64 -49.18 -11.65
C ILE A 57 -26.22 -50.53 -11.16
N ILE A 58 -27.52 -50.61 -10.90
CA ILE A 58 -28.19 -51.84 -10.45
C ILE A 58 -28.11 -52.88 -11.53
N ALA A 59 -28.42 -52.56 -12.79
CA ALA A 59 -28.31 -53.49 -13.90
C ALA A 59 -26.87 -54.03 -14.04
N PHE A 60 -25.87 -53.14 -13.92
CA PHE A 60 -24.46 -53.54 -13.97
C PHE A 60 -24.08 -54.49 -12.82
N ILE A 61 -24.54 -54.21 -11.61
CA ILE A 61 -24.29 -55.05 -10.43
C ILE A 61 -24.96 -56.40 -10.59
N LEU A 62 -26.22 -56.47 -11.08
CA LEU A 62 -26.93 -57.71 -11.35
C LEU A 62 -26.22 -58.55 -12.40
N ILE A 63 -25.64 -57.93 -13.43
CA ILE A 63 -24.81 -58.60 -14.43
C ILE A 63 -23.55 -59.18 -13.78
N ILE A 64 -22.87 -58.43 -12.94
CA ILE A 64 -21.70 -58.90 -12.19
C ILE A 64 -22.07 -60.08 -11.30
N ASP A 65 -23.15 -59.98 -10.52
CA ASP A 65 -23.62 -61.05 -9.65
C ASP A 65 -23.89 -62.29 -10.45
N ARG A 66 -24.53 -62.16 -11.62
CA ARG A 66 -24.82 -63.29 -12.50
C ARG A 66 -23.54 -63.92 -13.13
N ILE A 67 -22.56 -63.11 -13.45
CA ILE A 67 -21.25 -63.55 -13.93
C ILE A 67 -20.49 -64.27 -12.81
N LEU A 68 -20.48 -63.73 -11.59
CA LEU A 68 -19.78 -64.34 -10.44
C LEU A 68 -20.36 -65.66 -10.04
N VAL A 69 -21.68 -65.90 -10.21
CA VAL A 69 -22.37 -67.13 -9.92
C VAL A 69 -22.29 -68.11 -11.07
N SER A 70 -22.01 -67.68 -12.31
CA SER A 70 -21.91 -68.55 -13.47
C SER A 70 -20.70 -69.50 -13.42
N LYS A 71 -20.92 -70.79 -13.73
CA LYS A 71 -19.85 -71.83 -13.75
C LYS A 71 -18.73 -71.58 -14.82
N GLU A 72 -18.90 -70.65 -15.72
CA GLU A 72 -17.96 -70.38 -16.82
C GLU A 72 -16.63 -69.74 -16.39
N ILE A 73 -16.60 -69.10 -15.22
CA ILE A 73 -15.35 -68.49 -14.67
C ILE A 73 -14.40 -69.57 -14.12
N GLN A 74 -14.85 -70.80 -13.91
CA GLN A 74 -13.98 -71.89 -13.44
C GLN A 74 -12.85 -72.24 -14.41
N CYS A 75 -12.96 -71.82 -15.66
CA CYS A 75 -11.97 -72.13 -16.73
C CYS A 75 -10.81 -71.10 -16.78
N PHE A 76 -10.89 -69.93 -16.13
CA PHE A 76 -9.92 -68.85 -16.28
C PHE A 76 -9.14 -68.46 -15.06
N GLY A 77 -9.39 -69.05 -13.89
CA GLY A 77 -8.83 -68.56 -12.60
C GLY A 77 -7.99 -69.61 -11.85
N GLY A 78 -6.83 -69.14 -11.34
CA GLY A 78 -5.99 -69.91 -10.40
C GLY A 78 -6.63 -70.07 -9.03
N ASN A 79 -5.98 -70.82 -8.13
CA ASN A 79 -6.48 -71.20 -6.76
C ASN A 79 -7.06 -70.02 -5.90
N ALA A 80 -6.70 -68.78 -6.17
CA ALA A 80 -7.23 -67.64 -5.44
C ALA A 80 -8.67 -67.28 -5.86
N THR A 81 -8.98 -67.36 -7.15
CA THR A 81 -10.33 -67.10 -7.68
C THR A 81 -11.31 -68.16 -7.31
N GLN A 82 -10.91 -69.42 -7.20
CA GLN A 82 -11.75 -70.52 -6.71
C GLN A 82 -12.09 -70.38 -5.21
N LYS A 83 -11.14 -69.95 -4.38
CA LYS A 83 -11.40 -69.71 -2.97
C LYS A 83 -12.37 -68.48 -2.76
N LEU A 84 -12.23 -67.47 -3.58
CA LEU A 84 -13.08 -66.27 -3.53
C LEU A 84 -14.52 -66.66 -3.98
N GLN A 85 -14.66 -67.48 -5.01
CA GLN A 85 -15.92 -67.95 -5.54
C GLN A 85 -16.64 -68.87 -4.55
N ASN A 86 -15.93 -69.81 -3.93
CA ASN A 86 -16.51 -70.69 -2.89
C ASN A 86 -16.92 -69.91 -1.66
N TRP A 87 -16.19 -68.89 -1.28
CA TRP A 87 -16.54 -67.95 -0.21
C TRP A 87 -17.80 -67.13 -0.56
N VAL A 88 -17.88 -66.62 -1.79
CA VAL A 88 -19.04 -65.84 -2.29
C VAL A 88 -20.27 -66.78 -2.33
N MET A 89 -20.16 -68.00 -2.84
CA MET A 89 -21.26 -68.96 -2.89
C MET A 89 -21.75 -69.35 -1.47
N SER A 90 -20.86 -69.57 -0.50
CA SER A 90 -21.23 -69.90 0.85
C SER A 90 -22.00 -68.83 1.60
N ILE A 91 -21.69 -67.56 1.23
CA ILE A 91 -22.42 -66.41 1.79
C ILE A 91 -23.74 -66.19 1.02
N ASP A 92 -23.78 -66.39 -0.27
CA ASP A 92 -24.98 -66.22 -1.09
C ASP A 92 -26.10 -67.21 -0.71
N GLU A 93 -25.78 -68.48 -0.42
CA GLU A 93 -26.72 -69.44 0.11
C GLU A 93 -27.31 -69.08 1.48
N ASN A 94 -26.50 -68.45 2.34
CA ASN A 94 -26.97 -68.02 3.66
C ASN A 94 -27.80 -66.71 3.58
N VAL A 95 -27.50 -65.83 2.66
CA VAL A 95 -28.17 -64.53 2.49
C VAL A 95 -29.51 -64.70 1.75
N MET A 96 -29.64 -65.67 0.82
CA MET A 96 -30.90 -65.94 0.17
C MET A 96 -32.00 -66.51 1.18
N LYS A 97 -31.58 -67.11 2.29
CA LYS A 97 -32.54 -67.58 3.29
C LYS A 97 -33.19 -66.45 4.08
N ASP A 98 -32.59 -65.27 4.16
CA ASP A 98 -33.00 -64.14 4.99
C ASP A 98 -33.17 -62.79 4.24
N SER A 99 -33.78 -62.83 3.07
CA SER A 99 -34.09 -61.61 2.29
C SER A 99 -34.90 -60.53 3.08
N GLY A 100 -35.65 -61.02 4.07
CA GLY A 100 -36.43 -60.15 4.99
C GLY A 100 -35.57 -59.32 5.91
N ILE A 101 -34.42 -59.84 6.39
CA ILE A 101 -33.49 -59.11 7.24
C ILE A 101 -32.84 -58.01 6.43
N PHE A 102 -32.41 -58.27 5.19
CA PHE A 102 -31.80 -57.23 4.30
C PHE A 102 -32.82 -56.15 3.95
N ALA A 103 -34.06 -56.50 3.67
CA ALA A 103 -35.12 -55.50 3.46
C ALA A 103 -35.38 -54.66 4.72
N GLY A 104 -35.32 -55.27 5.91
CA GLY A 104 -35.43 -54.59 7.18
C GLY A 104 -34.28 -53.55 7.40
N VAL A 105 -33.04 -53.96 7.15
CA VAL A 105 -31.86 -53.08 7.26
C VAL A 105 -31.94 -51.94 6.26
N LEU A 106 -32.30 -52.22 5.01
CA LEU A 106 -32.47 -51.17 3.98
C LEU A 106 -33.55 -50.16 4.38
N SER A 107 -34.68 -50.63 4.88
CA SER A 107 -35.76 -49.77 5.35
C SER A 107 -35.35 -48.90 6.54
N ALA A 108 -34.59 -49.49 7.48
CA ALA A 108 -34.01 -48.73 8.60
C ALA A 108 -33.06 -47.63 8.13
N ILE A 109 -32.18 -47.94 7.18
CA ILE A 109 -31.24 -46.97 6.63
C ILE A 109 -31.97 -45.83 5.86
N ILE A 110 -33.03 -46.17 5.11
CA ILE A 110 -33.89 -45.19 4.45
C ILE A 110 -34.52 -44.25 5.48
N GLY A 111 -35.07 -44.82 6.55
CA GLY A 111 -35.68 -44.04 7.63
C GLY A 111 -34.70 -43.09 8.31
N VAL A 112 -33.53 -43.60 8.69
CA VAL A 112 -32.45 -42.80 9.31
C VAL A 112 -31.98 -41.71 8.36
N SER A 113 -31.79 -42.00 7.08
CA SER A 113 -31.38 -41.02 6.07
C SER A 113 -32.41 -39.91 5.85
N GLY A 114 -33.70 -40.26 5.91
CA GLY A 114 -34.80 -39.29 5.84
C GLY A 114 -34.84 -38.36 7.06
N VAL A 115 -34.65 -38.93 8.26
CA VAL A 115 -34.57 -38.16 9.52
C VAL A 115 -33.36 -37.19 9.47
N PHE A 116 -32.21 -37.65 9.00
CA PHE A 116 -31.02 -36.83 8.89
C PHE A 116 -31.24 -35.64 7.92
N LEU A 117 -31.89 -35.88 6.79
CA LEU A 117 -32.21 -34.84 5.82
C LEU A 117 -33.21 -33.84 6.41
N GLY A 118 -34.22 -34.31 7.14
CA GLY A 118 -35.20 -33.49 7.83
C GLY A 118 -34.57 -32.61 8.91
N LEU A 119 -33.73 -33.20 9.77
CA LEU A 119 -32.99 -32.45 10.80
C LEU A 119 -32.05 -31.38 10.20
N TYR A 120 -31.42 -31.72 9.09
CA TYR A 120 -30.59 -30.74 8.39
C TYR A 120 -31.42 -29.55 7.87
N CYS A 121 -32.54 -29.79 7.23
CA CYS A 121 -33.44 -28.73 6.75
C CYS A 121 -33.98 -27.89 7.92
N ALA A 122 -34.34 -28.51 9.03
CA ALA A 122 -34.82 -27.84 10.23
C ALA A 122 -33.71 -26.95 10.84
N ASN A 123 -32.46 -27.45 10.94
CA ASN A 123 -31.34 -26.70 11.47
C ASN A 123 -30.96 -25.49 10.58
N ILE A 124 -31.02 -25.65 9.27
CA ILE A 124 -30.81 -24.49 8.37
C ILE A 124 -31.92 -23.46 8.55
N MET A 125 -33.16 -23.86 8.61
CA MET A 125 -34.29 -22.93 8.79
C MET A 125 -34.19 -22.21 10.15
N SER A 126 -33.85 -22.93 11.23
CA SER A 126 -33.66 -22.34 12.56
C SER A 126 -32.51 -21.33 12.54
N MET A 127 -31.37 -21.70 11.94
CA MET A 127 -30.22 -20.78 11.78
C MET A 127 -30.61 -19.53 10.97
N TYR A 128 -31.42 -19.68 9.93
CA TYR A 128 -31.95 -18.57 9.14
C TYR A 128 -32.83 -17.67 9.98
N ALA A 129 -33.74 -18.25 10.74
CA ALA A 129 -34.68 -17.50 11.56
C ALA A 129 -34.00 -16.73 12.70
N GLU A 130 -32.94 -17.30 13.29
CA GLU A 130 -32.27 -16.69 14.45
C GLU A 130 -31.15 -15.73 14.07
N LYS A 131 -30.32 -16.09 13.09
CA LYS A 131 -29.10 -15.33 12.77
C LYS A 131 -29.17 -14.51 11.50
N TYR A 132 -30.00 -14.91 10.55
CA TYR A 132 -30.07 -14.32 9.22
C TYR A 132 -31.47 -13.81 8.85
N ALA A 133 -32.39 -13.65 9.82
CA ALA A 133 -33.75 -13.18 9.57
C ALA A 133 -33.82 -11.87 8.79
N ASN A 134 -32.85 -10.96 9.03
CA ASN A 134 -32.73 -9.68 8.38
C ASN A 134 -31.58 -9.64 7.36
N ALA A 135 -30.98 -10.79 7.04
CA ALA A 135 -29.85 -10.79 6.12
C ALA A 135 -30.31 -10.63 4.66
N PRO A 136 -29.57 -9.91 3.84
CA PRO A 136 -29.86 -9.71 2.44
C PRO A 136 -29.99 -11.04 1.67
N GLN A 137 -30.87 -11.05 0.65
CA GLN A 137 -31.16 -12.26 -0.15
C GLN A 137 -29.93 -12.93 -0.81
N LYS A 138 -28.86 -12.18 -1.04
CA LYS A 138 -27.66 -12.73 -1.68
C LYS A 138 -26.84 -13.62 -0.76
N ILE A 139 -26.81 -13.32 0.54
CA ILE A 139 -26.23 -14.20 1.56
C ILE A 139 -26.99 -15.53 1.59
N SER A 140 -28.31 -15.48 1.55
CA SER A 140 -29.19 -16.62 1.43
C SER A 140 -28.83 -17.51 0.23
N ARG A 141 -28.67 -16.90 -0.95
CA ARG A 141 -28.30 -17.63 -2.17
C ARG A 141 -26.91 -18.29 -2.11
N LEU A 142 -26.00 -17.78 -1.28
CA LEU A 142 -24.67 -18.37 -1.11
C LEU A 142 -24.76 -19.74 -0.44
N PHE A 143 -25.67 -19.88 0.53
CA PHE A 143 -25.95 -21.17 1.16
C PHE A 143 -26.63 -22.14 0.20
N GLU A 144 -27.58 -21.66 -0.61
CA GLU A 144 -28.24 -22.49 -1.62
C GLU A 144 -27.30 -22.97 -2.72
N SER A 145 -26.27 -22.20 -3.01
CA SER A 145 -25.27 -22.49 -4.05
C SER A 145 -24.04 -23.26 -3.55
N ASP A 146 -23.96 -23.59 -2.25
CA ASP A 146 -22.78 -24.29 -1.71
C ASP A 146 -22.61 -25.67 -2.35
N ILE A 147 -21.47 -25.81 -3.05
CA ILE A 147 -21.16 -27.02 -3.84
C ILE A 147 -21.02 -28.25 -2.92
N VAL A 148 -20.47 -28.08 -1.71
CA VAL A 148 -20.21 -29.19 -0.80
C VAL A 148 -21.51 -29.73 -0.25
N THR A 149 -22.36 -28.83 0.26
CA THR A 149 -23.70 -29.19 0.79
C THR A 149 -24.56 -29.84 -0.28
N ASN A 150 -24.63 -29.22 -1.47
CA ASN A 150 -25.42 -29.77 -2.59
C ASN A 150 -24.92 -31.15 -3.04
N ARG A 151 -23.59 -31.38 -3.04
CA ARG A 151 -23.02 -32.69 -3.33
C ARG A 151 -23.40 -33.72 -2.28
N CYS A 152 -23.35 -33.36 -0.98
CA CYS A 152 -23.78 -34.25 0.10
C CYS A 152 -25.26 -34.60 0.00
N ILE A 153 -26.13 -33.61 -0.24
CA ILE A 153 -27.58 -33.82 -0.46
C ILE A 153 -27.80 -34.73 -1.65
N GLN A 154 -27.13 -34.52 -2.78
CA GLN A 154 -27.21 -35.37 -3.97
C GLN A 154 -26.77 -36.81 -3.66
N THR A 155 -25.72 -37.02 -2.86
CA THR A 155 -25.22 -38.34 -2.47
C THR A 155 -26.29 -39.06 -1.64
N ILE A 156 -26.88 -38.39 -0.65
CA ILE A 156 -27.95 -38.94 0.20
C ILE A 156 -29.19 -39.26 -0.65
N THR A 157 -29.63 -38.34 -1.50
CA THR A 157 -30.78 -38.57 -2.40
C THR A 157 -30.54 -39.71 -3.38
N ASN A 158 -29.36 -39.80 -3.98
CA ASN A 158 -28.99 -40.90 -4.88
C ASN A 158 -29.04 -42.25 -4.19
N TYR A 159 -28.61 -42.32 -2.95
CA TYR A 159 -28.70 -43.56 -2.18
C TYR A 159 -30.12 -43.93 -1.79
N LEU A 160 -30.93 -42.96 -1.38
CA LEU A 160 -32.36 -43.17 -1.11
C LEU A 160 -33.06 -43.78 -2.32
N ILE A 161 -32.84 -43.20 -3.50
CA ILE A 161 -33.38 -43.71 -4.76
C ILE A 161 -32.86 -45.14 -5.03
N PHE A 162 -31.56 -45.35 -4.85
CA PHE A 162 -30.96 -46.67 -5.02
C PHE A 162 -31.57 -47.71 -4.09
N SER A 163 -31.72 -47.40 -2.80
CA SER A 163 -32.30 -48.29 -1.79
C SER A 163 -33.77 -48.59 -2.03
N ILE A 164 -34.59 -47.62 -2.43
CA ILE A 164 -35.97 -47.80 -2.81
C ILE A 164 -36.09 -48.73 -4.02
N MET A 165 -35.19 -48.57 -5.01
CA MET A 165 -35.19 -49.46 -6.19
C MET A 165 -34.87 -50.92 -5.82
N ILE A 166 -33.89 -51.11 -4.91
CA ILE A 166 -33.57 -52.47 -4.43
C ILE A 166 -34.75 -53.07 -3.70
N LEU A 167 -35.43 -52.31 -2.81
CA LEU A 167 -36.62 -52.76 -2.14
C LEU A 167 -37.72 -53.15 -3.13
N PHE A 168 -37.87 -52.38 -4.23
CA PHE A 168 -38.83 -52.71 -5.29
C PHE A 168 -38.47 -54.02 -6.02
N LEU A 169 -37.18 -54.29 -6.27
CA LEU A 169 -36.69 -55.57 -6.85
C LEU A 169 -36.96 -56.72 -5.92
N LEU A 170 -36.78 -56.57 -4.61
CA LEU A 170 -37.10 -57.57 -3.60
C LEU A 170 -38.60 -57.92 -3.55
N VAL A 171 -39.46 -56.89 -3.67
CA VAL A 171 -40.92 -57.07 -3.78
C VAL A 171 -41.26 -57.80 -5.08
N MET A 172 -40.53 -57.61 -6.14
CA MET A 172 -40.73 -58.38 -7.39
C MET A 172 -40.10 -59.75 -7.37
N GLN A 173 -39.62 -60.26 -6.24
CA GLN A 173 -38.97 -61.55 -6.07
C GLN A 173 -37.77 -61.81 -7.02
N ILE A 174 -37.03 -60.72 -7.32
CA ILE A 174 -35.78 -60.80 -8.07
C ILE A 174 -34.67 -61.10 -7.07
N ASP A 175 -33.90 -62.15 -7.32
CA ASP A 175 -32.78 -62.56 -6.49
C ASP A 175 -31.65 -61.50 -6.50
N ILE A 176 -31.20 -61.12 -5.31
CA ILE A 176 -30.17 -60.10 -5.08
C ILE A 176 -28.90 -60.80 -4.62
N GLY A 177 -27.79 -60.58 -5.36
CA GLY A 177 -26.51 -61.24 -5.04
C GLY A 177 -25.74 -60.44 -3.95
N ILE A 178 -24.65 -61.05 -3.50
CA ILE A 178 -23.79 -60.49 -2.44
C ILE A 178 -23.13 -59.14 -2.82
N THR A 179 -22.84 -58.93 -4.11
CA THR A 179 -22.23 -57.68 -4.54
C THR A 179 -23.15 -56.47 -4.34
N MET A 180 -24.48 -56.69 -4.48
CA MET A 180 -25.48 -55.68 -4.21
C MET A 180 -25.51 -55.30 -2.73
N ILE A 181 -25.36 -56.27 -1.82
CA ILE A 181 -25.33 -56.05 -0.38
C ILE A 181 -24.08 -55.29 0.03
N ILE A 182 -22.92 -55.71 -0.51
CA ILE A 182 -21.64 -55.02 -0.26
C ILE A 182 -21.69 -53.56 -0.75
N VAL A 183 -22.16 -53.34 -1.97
CA VAL A 183 -22.28 -51.97 -2.54
C VAL A 183 -23.27 -51.14 -1.72
N SER A 184 -24.37 -51.72 -1.26
CA SER A 184 -25.32 -51.00 -0.39
C SER A 184 -24.69 -50.61 0.94
N GLY A 185 -23.87 -51.49 1.54
CA GLY A 185 -23.12 -51.21 2.76
C GLY A 185 -22.11 -50.05 2.56
N PHE A 186 -21.31 -50.08 1.51
CA PHE A 186 -20.37 -49.01 1.20
C PHE A 186 -21.08 -47.69 0.95
N LYS A 187 -22.17 -47.70 0.21
CA LYS A 187 -22.96 -46.45 0.00
C LYS A 187 -23.64 -45.99 1.29
N GLY A 188 -24.01 -46.88 2.19
CA GLY A 188 -24.50 -46.52 3.52
C GLY A 188 -23.44 -45.80 4.38
N LEU A 189 -22.19 -46.28 4.33
CA LEU A 189 -21.06 -45.58 4.97
C LEU A 189 -20.82 -44.20 4.33
N GLU A 190 -20.93 -44.08 3.01
CA GLU A 190 -20.82 -42.81 2.31
C GLU A 190 -21.84 -41.77 2.80
N ILE A 191 -23.05 -42.17 3.16
CA ILE A 191 -24.07 -41.30 3.78
C ILE A 191 -23.62 -40.78 5.13
N ILE A 192 -23.15 -41.65 6.02
CA ILE A 192 -22.71 -41.24 7.36
C ILE A 192 -21.62 -40.19 7.24
N VAL A 193 -20.65 -40.42 6.36
CA VAL A 193 -19.58 -39.45 6.09
C VAL A 193 -20.13 -38.15 5.49
N SER A 194 -21.04 -38.25 4.53
CA SER A 194 -21.66 -37.08 3.90
C SER A 194 -22.45 -36.23 4.90
N PHE A 195 -23.14 -36.89 5.84
CA PHE A 195 -23.87 -36.19 6.91
C PHE A 195 -22.92 -35.49 7.86
N GLY A 196 -21.82 -36.16 8.26
CA GLY A 196 -20.78 -35.51 9.07
C GLY A 196 -20.21 -34.24 8.40
N PHE A 197 -19.94 -34.31 7.12
CA PHE A 197 -19.50 -33.12 6.35
C PHE A 197 -20.56 -32.02 6.29
N MET A 198 -21.81 -32.39 6.08
CA MET A 198 -22.95 -31.49 6.00
C MET A 198 -23.20 -30.79 7.33
N SER A 199 -23.18 -31.54 8.45
CA SER A 199 -23.33 -30.99 9.80
C SER A 199 -22.19 -30.00 10.15
N ARG A 200 -20.94 -30.38 9.87
CA ARG A 200 -19.80 -29.49 10.05
C ARG A 200 -19.92 -28.19 9.20
N ARG A 201 -20.43 -28.34 8.00
CA ARG A 201 -20.63 -27.20 7.10
C ARG A 201 -21.71 -26.24 7.59
N THR A 202 -22.82 -26.76 8.10
CA THR A 202 -23.87 -25.95 8.72
C THR A 202 -23.36 -25.16 9.91
N TYR A 203 -22.59 -25.82 10.79
CA TYR A 203 -21.95 -25.13 11.91
C TYR A 203 -21.01 -24.02 11.45
N GLN A 204 -20.23 -24.28 10.39
CA GLN A 204 -19.35 -23.26 9.80
C GLN A 204 -20.12 -22.07 9.24
N PHE A 205 -21.26 -22.28 8.61
CA PHE A 205 -22.12 -21.21 8.11
C PHE A 205 -22.84 -20.43 9.23
N SER A 206 -22.90 -20.94 10.43
CA SER A 206 -23.41 -20.17 11.55
C SER A 206 -22.45 -19.06 12.01
N ASP A 207 -21.20 -19.11 11.55
CA ASP A 207 -20.18 -18.10 11.80
C ASP A 207 -19.99 -17.19 10.56
N MET A 208 -20.34 -15.92 10.70
CA MET A 208 -20.21 -14.92 9.63
C MET A 208 -18.75 -14.72 9.19
N TYR A 209 -17.81 -14.87 10.11
CA TYR A 209 -16.38 -14.82 9.79
C TYR A 209 -15.99 -15.95 8.83
N TYR A 210 -16.54 -17.12 9.02
CA TYR A 210 -16.30 -18.24 8.10
C TYR A 210 -16.90 -18.00 6.70
N VAL A 211 -18.10 -17.44 6.62
CA VAL A 211 -18.74 -17.07 5.34
C VAL A 211 -17.85 -16.10 4.59
N THR A 212 -17.38 -15.06 5.27
CA THR A 212 -16.45 -14.07 4.71
C THR A 212 -15.18 -14.74 4.16
N ASN A 213 -14.57 -15.65 4.92
CA ASN A 213 -13.37 -16.38 4.48
C ASN A 213 -13.63 -17.27 3.25
N VAL A 214 -14.82 -17.85 3.11
CA VAL A 214 -15.17 -18.64 1.92
C VAL A 214 -15.23 -17.74 0.69
N VAL A 215 -15.83 -16.56 0.82
CA VAL A 215 -15.91 -15.60 -0.30
C VAL A 215 -14.52 -15.11 -0.70
N TYR A 216 -13.65 -14.76 0.27
CA TYR A 216 -12.25 -14.40 -0.05
C TYR A 216 -11.51 -15.54 -0.74
N LYS A 217 -11.65 -16.79 -0.28
CA LYS A 217 -11.04 -17.95 -0.94
C LYS A 217 -11.52 -18.11 -2.38
N ASP A 218 -12.78 -17.86 -2.64
CA ASP A 218 -13.30 -17.93 -4.01
C ASP A 218 -12.79 -16.78 -4.87
N MET A 219 -12.68 -15.55 -4.32
CA MET A 219 -11.99 -14.45 -4.99
C MET A 219 -10.52 -14.81 -5.32
N TYR A 220 -9.76 -15.34 -4.37
CA TYR A 220 -8.37 -15.77 -4.63
C TYR A 220 -8.29 -16.84 -5.71
N LYS A 221 -9.23 -17.79 -5.75
CA LYS A 221 -9.29 -18.80 -6.84
C LYS A 221 -9.54 -18.14 -8.20
N ILE A 222 -10.45 -17.15 -8.26
CA ILE A 222 -10.71 -16.41 -9.49
C ILE A 222 -9.43 -15.72 -9.96
N LEU A 223 -8.72 -15.00 -9.07
CA LEU A 223 -7.47 -14.31 -9.36
C LEU A 223 -6.38 -15.28 -9.83
N LEU A 224 -6.22 -16.43 -9.15
CA LEU A 224 -5.28 -17.48 -9.57
C LEU A 224 -5.62 -18.09 -10.94
N HIS A 225 -6.90 -18.15 -11.30
CA HIS A 225 -7.31 -18.63 -12.62
C HIS A 225 -6.97 -17.64 -13.72
N LEU A 226 -7.03 -16.34 -13.44
CA LEU A 226 -6.60 -15.29 -14.35
C LEU A 226 -5.10 -15.35 -14.66
N ASN A 227 -4.28 -15.92 -13.75
CA ASN A 227 -2.81 -15.99 -13.86
C ASN A 227 -2.29 -17.25 -14.57
N LYS A 228 -3.05 -18.33 -14.61
CA LYS A 228 -2.50 -19.67 -15.00
C LYS A 228 -2.07 -19.83 -16.46
N GLY A 229 -1.97 -18.76 -17.26
CA GLY A 229 -1.42 -18.79 -18.62
C GLY A 229 -2.11 -19.81 -19.57
N LYS A 230 -3.28 -20.28 -19.20
CA LYS A 230 -4.04 -21.26 -19.96
C LYS A 230 -4.76 -20.55 -21.10
N TRP A 231 -5.00 -21.28 -22.19
CA TRP A 231 -5.62 -20.78 -23.42
C TRP A 231 -6.96 -20.03 -23.21
N PHE A 232 -7.71 -20.32 -22.15
CA PHE A 232 -8.98 -19.68 -21.83
C PHE A 232 -8.84 -18.26 -21.23
N ILE A 233 -7.65 -17.84 -20.78
CA ILE A 233 -7.41 -16.46 -20.28
C ILE A 233 -7.55 -15.44 -21.39
N ASN A 234 -7.16 -15.81 -22.60
CA ASN A 234 -7.27 -14.97 -23.80
C ASN A 234 -8.67 -15.03 -24.43
N ASP A 235 -9.61 -15.78 -23.85
CA ASP A 235 -10.97 -15.90 -24.35
C ASP A 235 -11.89 -14.93 -23.59
N ASN A 236 -12.47 -14.00 -24.33
CA ASN A 236 -13.32 -12.93 -23.82
C ASN A 236 -14.50 -13.42 -22.97
N ASN A 237 -15.05 -14.57 -23.31
CA ASN A 237 -16.20 -15.12 -22.60
C ASN A 237 -15.82 -15.65 -21.22
N PHE A 238 -14.64 -16.30 -21.11
CA PHE A 238 -14.12 -16.73 -19.79
C PHE A 238 -13.73 -15.54 -18.92
N GLN A 239 -13.12 -14.49 -19.49
CA GLN A 239 -12.80 -13.27 -18.77
C GLN A 239 -14.06 -12.61 -18.22
N ASN A 240 -15.10 -12.46 -19.03
CA ASN A 240 -16.37 -11.91 -18.61
C ASN A 240 -17.06 -12.79 -17.52
N HIS A 241 -16.97 -14.13 -17.66
CA HIS A 241 -17.47 -15.02 -16.63
C HIS A 241 -16.75 -14.84 -15.28
N TYR A 242 -15.42 -14.80 -15.26
CA TYR A 242 -14.66 -14.57 -14.03
C TYR A 242 -14.95 -13.18 -13.43
N LYS A 243 -15.11 -12.15 -14.27
CA LYS A 243 -15.55 -10.82 -13.82
C LYS A 243 -16.93 -10.89 -13.14
N LYS A 244 -17.90 -11.55 -13.75
CA LYS A 244 -19.25 -11.71 -13.14
C LYS A 244 -19.18 -12.46 -11.81
N GLN A 245 -18.35 -13.49 -11.71
CA GLN A 245 -18.14 -14.20 -10.43
C GLN A 245 -17.49 -13.30 -9.39
N ALA A 246 -16.46 -12.53 -9.77
CA ALA A 246 -15.81 -11.59 -8.87
C ALA A 246 -16.78 -10.52 -8.37
N LYS A 247 -17.61 -9.95 -9.26
CA LYS A 247 -18.67 -9.00 -8.87
C LYS A 247 -19.66 -9.61 -7.87
N LYS A 248 -20.09 -10.86 -8.09
CA LYS A 248 -20.96 -11.56 -7.13
C LYS A 248 -20.27 -11.72 -5.77
N CYS A 249 -18.97 -12.06 -5.74
CA CYS A 249 -18.22 -12.14 -4.48
C CYS A 249 -18.14 -10.79 -3.78
N LEU A 250 -17.86 -9.70 -4.51
CA LEU A 250 -17.83 -8.34 -3.95
C LEU A 250 -19.20 -7.91 -3.44
N GLU A 251 -20.27 -8.17 -4.17
CA GLU A 251 -21.64 -7.91 -3.73
C GLU A 251 -21.95 -8.62 -2.41
N VAL A 252 -21.53 -9.88 -2.25
CA VAL A 252 -21.70 -10.61 -0.98
C VAL A 252 -20.83 -10.01 0.12
N LEU A 253 -19.58 -9.61 -0.17
CA LEU A 253 -18.72 -8.92 0.80
C LEU A 253 -19.34 -7.61 1.27
N THR A 254 -19.94 -6.83 0.36
CA THR A 254 -20.65 -5.58 0.70
C THR A 254 -21.83 -5.87 1.63
N GLU A 255 -22.68 -6.85 1.29
CA GLU A 255 -23.82 -7.19 2.11
C GLU A 255 -23.44 -7.77 3.48
N VAL A 256 -22.38 -8.57 3.56
CA VAL A 256 -21.82 -9.07 4.84
C VAL A 256 -21.28 -7.90 5.65
N ASN A 257 -20.62 -6.95 5.01
CA ASN A 257 -20.14 -5.75 5.67
C ASN A 257 -21.29 -4.93 6.26
N ASP A 258 -22.29 -4.58 5.44
CA ASP A 258 -23.43 -3.78 5.86
C ASP A 258 -24.18 -4.44 7.00
N TYR A 259 -24.39 -5.76 6.93
CA TYR A 259 -25.00 -6.53 8.00
C TYR A 259 -24.17 -6.52 9.30
N ASN A 260 -22.84 -6.60 9.19
CA ASN A 260 -21.94 -6.51 10.35
C ASN A 260 -21.97 -5.13 10.99
N LEU A 261 -22.07 -4.07 10.19
CA LEU A 261 -22.11 -2.68 10.68
C LEU A 261 -23.42 -2.35 11.42
N GLU A 262 -24.52 -3.04 11.09
CA GLU A 262 -25.83 -2.85 11.75
C GLU A 262 -25.92 -3.54 13.12
N LYS A 263 -25.15 -4.60 13.37
CA LYS A 263 -25.18 -5.35 14.65
C LYS A 263 -24.20 -4.77 15.67
N GLU A 264 -24.75 -4.17 16.74
CA GLU A 264 -24.06 -3.25 17.65
C GLU A 264 -23.04 -3.82 18.64
N GLU A 265 -22.88 -5.12 18.87
CA GLU A 265 -22.06 -5.60 19.99
C GLU A 265 -20.79 -6.38 19.57
N LYS A 266 -19.60 -5.90 19.97
CA LYS A 266 -18.26 -6.54 19.87
C LYS A 266 -17.64 -6.64 18.48
N ILE A 267 -17.98 -5.74 17.56
CA ILE A 267 -17.67 -5.86 16.12
C ILE A 267 -16.41 -5.12 15.67
N SER A 268 -15.86 -4.19 16.44
CA SER A 268 -14.71 -3.38 15.99
C SER A 268 -13.53 -4.23 15.49
N VAL A 269 -13.17 -5.30 16.20
CA VAL A 269 -12.10 -6.24 15.79
C VAL A 269 -12.48 -7.01 14.52
N SER A 270 -13.75 -7.33 14.34
CA SER A 270 -14.27 -7.99 13.13
C SER A 270 -14.17 -7.08 11.92
N VAL A 271 -14.54 -5.80 12.07
CA VAL A 271 -14.45 -4.79 11.00
C VAL A 271 -12.99 -4.54 10.61
N GLU A 272 -12.08 -4.40 11.58
CA GLU A 272 -10.64 -4.27 11.30
C GLU A 272 -10.08 -5.46 10.51
N ASN A 273 -10.42 -6.69 10.92
CA ASN A 273 -9.98 -7.88 10.23
C ASN A 273 -10.55 -7.96 8.80
N PHE A 274 -11.78 -7.49 8.62
CA PHE A 274 -12.39 -7.39 7.31
C PHE A 274 -11.65 -6.40 6.41
N MET A 275 -11.31 -5.22 6.91
CA MET A 275 -10.51 -4.22 6.20
C MET A 275 -9.10 -4.74 5.87
N LYS A 276 -8.45 -5.46 6.80
CA LYS A 276 -7.15 -6.11 6.55
C LYS A 276 -7.23 -7.17 5.45
N ASN A 277 -8.30 -7.95 5.42
CA ASN A 277 -8.52 -8.94 4.36
C ASN A 277 -8.75 -8.26 2.99
N ASN A 278 -9.39 -7.10 2.95
CA ASN A 278 -9.55 -6.30 1.74
C ASN A 278 -8.19 -5.79 1.23
N VAL A 279 -7.31 -5.32 2.12
CA VAL A 279 -5.94 -4.93 1.77
C VAL A 279 -5.15 -6.13 1.23
N ALA A 280 -5.26 -7.30 1.88
CA ALA A 280 -4.63 -8.53 1.41
C ALA A 280 -5.16 -8.99 0.04
N LEU A 281 -6.45 -8.79 -0.22
CA LEU A 281 -7.05 -9.05 -1.53
C LEU A 281 -6.48 -8.12 -2.60
N LEU A 282 -6.39 -6.81 -2.33
CA LEU A 282 -5.76 -5.84 -3.23
C LEU A 282 -4.30 -6.19 -3.50
N TYR A 283 -3.54 -6.54 -2.46
CA TYR A 283 -2.15 -6.97 -2.59
C TYR A 283 -2.00 -8.16 -3.54
N SER A 284 -2.86 -9.17 -3.39
CA SER A 284 -2.87 -10.34 -4.26
C SER A 284 -3.35 -10.01 -5.67
N TYR A 285 -4.37 -9.18 -5.80
CA TYR A 285 -4.88 -8.74 -7.09
C TYR A 285 -3.82 -7.98 -7.88
N TRP A 286 -3.13 -7.03 -7.29
CA TRP A 286 -2.10 -6.25 -7.98
C TRP A 286 -0.92 -7.10 -8.44
N SER A 287 -0.62 -8.20 -7.74
CA SER A 287 0.40 -9.15 -8.22
C SER A 287 0.00 -9.85 -9.52
N GLU A 288 -1.30 -9.99 -9.78
CA GLU A 288 -1.85 -10.69 -10.94
C GLU A 288 -2.36 -9.74 -12.02
N LYS A 289 -2.77 -8.53 -11.66
CA LYS A 289 -3.34 -7.50 -12.55
C LYS A 289 -2.42 -7.16 -13.72
N SER A 290 -1.12 -7.06 -13.47
CA SER A 290 -0.12 -6.80 -14.50
C SER A 290 -0.04 -7.88 -15.59
N LYS A 291 -0.61 -9.06 -15.35
CA LYS A 291 -0.64 -10.17 -16.30
C LYS A 291 -1.93 -10.20 -17.14
N ILE A 292 -2.91 -9.37 -16.80
CA ILE A 292 -4.20 -9.28 -17.50
C ILE A 292 -4.06 -8.27 -18.63
N PRO A 293 -4.41 -8.66 -19.87
CA PRO A 293 -4.37 -7.74 -21.01
C PRO A 293 -5.26 -6.50 -20.82
N TYR A 294 -4.79 -5.32 -21.23
CA TYR A 294 -5.52 -4.07 -21.12
C TYR A 294 -6.88 -4.07 -21.84
N ASP A 295 -6.99 -4.79 -22.93
CA ASP A 295 -8.22 -4.96 -23.71
C ASP A 295 -9.11 -6.12 -23.20
N SER A 296 -8.78 -6.71 -22.05
CA SER A 296 -9.52 -7.80 -21.46
C SER A 296 -10.93 -7.41 -21.06
N TYR A 297 -11.88 -8.31 -21.27
CA TYR A 297 -13.25 -8.21 -20.75
C TYR A 297 -13.34 -8.38 -19.21
N TRP A 298 -12.23 -8.63 -18.55
CA TRP A 298 -12.11 -8.53 -17.10
C TRP A 298 -12.37 -7.09 -16.61
N PHE A 299 -11.91 -6.11 -17.39
CA PHE A 299 -12.12 -4.70 -17.04
C PHE A 299 -13.50 -4.24 -17.51
N ASP A 300 -14.16 -3.38 -16.72
CA ASP A 300 -15.43 -2.79 -17.07
C ASP A 300 -15.24 -1.72 -18.16
N ASP A 301 -16.31 -1.48 -18.88
CA ASP A 301 -16.36 -0.36 -19.81
C ASP A 301 -16.85 0.88 -19.06
N LYS A 302 -16.12 1.99 -19.15
CA LYS A 302 -16.44 3.28 -18.57
C LYS A 302 -16.68 4.27 -19.68
N VAL A 303 -17.83 4.95 -19.61
CA VAL A 303 -18.17 6.01 -20.55
C VAL A 303 -17.53 7.30 -20.07
N ILE A 304 -16.73 7.93 -20.93
CA ILE A 304 -16.14 9.24 -20.69
C ILE A 304 -16.73 10.22 -21.69
N TYR A 305 -17.43 11.23 -21.18
CA TYR A 305 -17.95 12.29 -22.01
C TYR A 305 -16.83 13.26 -22.39
N LYS A 306 -16.66 13.50 -23.70
CA LYS A 306 -15.69 14.47 -24.20
C LYS A 306 -16.06 15.86 -23.72
N LYS A 307 -15.05 16.63 -23.32
CA LYS A 307 -15.21 18.04 -22.97
C LYS A 307 -14.83 18.90 -24.15
N TRP A 308 -15.51 20.03 -24.32
CA TRP A 308 -15.33 20.94 -25.46
C TRP A 308 -13.87 21.37 -25.68
N TYR A 309 -13.10 21.56 -24.60
CA TYR A 309 -11.67 21.94 -24.68
C TYR A 309 -10.73 20.81 -25.11
N ASN A 310 -11.21 19.57 -25.16
CA ASN A 310 -10.42 18.37 -25.55
C ASN A 310 -10.96 17.75 -26.87
N ALA A 311 -11.94 18.40 -27.53
CA ALA A 311 -12.53 17.87 -28.74
C ALA A 311 -11.80 18.45 -29.96
N ASP A 312 -11.71 17.67 -31.02
CA ASP A 312 -11.20 18.11 -32.30
C ASP A 312 -12.15 19.07 -33.01
N ASP A 313 -11.65 19.96 -33.85
CA ASP A 313 -12.45 20.93 -34.59
C ASP A 313 -13.56 20.27 -35.43
N SER A 314 -13.32 19.08 -35.97
CA SER A 314 -14.31 18.30 -36.71
C SER A 314 -15.47 17.81 -35.83
N GLU A 315 -15.19 17.40 -34.61
CA GLU A 315 -16.20 16.95 -33.65
C GLU A 315 -17.03 18.15 -33.14
N ILE A 316 -16.38 19.27 -32.86
CA ILE A 316 -17.03 20.53 -32.47
C ILE A 316 -17.96 21.00 -33.59
N THR A 317 -17.48 21.01 -34.82
CA THR A 317 -18.28 21.44 -35.99
C THR A 317 -19.48 20.52 -36.21
N ALA A 318 -19.29 19.20 -36.05
CA ALA A 318 -20.37 18.24 -36.17
C ALA A 318 -21.43 18.46 -35.10
N ALA A 319 -21.02 18.61 -33.84
CA ALA A 319 -21.91 18.86 -32.72
C ALA A 319 -22.72 20.15 -32.86
N LEU A 320 -22.08 21.24 -33.32
CA LEU A 320 -22.72 22.51 -33.58
C LEU A 320 -23.75 22.42 -34.74
N ARG A 321 -23.41 21.71 -35.81
CA ARG A 321 -24.34 21.52 -36.96
C ARG A 321 -25.55 20.68 -36.62
N THR A 322 -25.41 19.69 -35.76
CA THR A 322 -26.49 18.76 -35.38
C THR A 322 -27.24 19.22 -34.13
N GLY A 323 -26.75 20.25 -33.44
CA GLY A 323 -27.34 20.71 -32.16
C GLY A 323 -27.22 19.66 -31.04
N THR A 324 -26.23 18.74 -31.13
CA THR A 324 -26.01 17.66 -30.16
C THR A 324 -24.87 17.99 -29.20
N LEU A 325 -24.80 17.26 -28.11
CA LEU A 325 -23.62 17.24 -27.23
C LEU A 325 -22.46 16.52 -27.92
N LEU A 326 -21.25 16.79 -27.46
CA LEU A 326 -20.07 16.01 -27.88
C LEU A 326 -20.27 14.53 -27.58
N GLY A 327 -19.70 13.68 -28.42
CA GLY A 327 -19.74 12.24 -28.23
C GLY A 327 -19.08 11.78 -26.92
N HIS A 328 -19.19 10.51 -26.66
CA HIS A 328 -18.53 9.87 -25.53
C HIS A 328 -17.58 8.79 -26.04
N ASP A 329 -16.48 8.59 -25.32
CA ASP A 329 -15.58 7.48 -25.56
C ASP A 329 -15.85 6.37 -24.55
N VAL A 330 -15.78 5.12 -25.00
CA VAL A 330 -15.84 3.96 -24.12
C VAL A 330 -14.43 3.49 -23.87
N VAL A 331 -13.95 3.66 -22.63
CA VAL A 331 -12.63 3.22 -22.20
C VAL A 331 -12.75 2.09 -21.18
N LYS A 332 -11.70 1.29 -21.05
CA LYS A 332 -11.67 0.26 -20.00
C LYS A 332 -11.41 0.88 -18.63
N ASN A 333 -12.26 0.52 -17.66
CA ASN A 333 -12.03 0.87 -16.26
C ASN A 333 -11.08 -0.14 -15.63
N TYR A 334 -9.80 0.20 -15.57
CA TYR A 334 -8.76 -0.65 -14.98
C TYR A 334 -8.81 -0.71 -13.45
N LEU A 335 -9.60 0.14 -12.82
CA LEU A 335 -9.70 0.28 -11.36
C LEU A 335 -11.02 -0.22 -10.80
N TRP A 336 -11.85 -0.92 -11.58
CA TRP A 336 -13.19 -1.32 -11.16
C TRP A 336 -13.22 -2.16 -9.88
N LEU A 337 -12.22 -3.04 -9.67
CA LEU A 337 -12.13 -3.88 -8.48
C LEU A 337 -11.66 -3.06 -7.27
N GLU A 338 -10.68 -2.21 -7.49
CA GLU A 338 -10.15 -1.29 -6.48
C GLU A 338 -11.25 -0.33 -5.99
N GLU A 339 -12.00 0.26 -6.91
CA GLU A 339 -13.11 1.18 -6.60
C GLU A 339 -14.21 0.51 -5.78
N GLU A 340 -14.53 -0.76 -6.04
CA GLU A 340 -15.52 -1.50 -5.26
C GLU A 340 -15.00 -1.85 -3.84
N ILE A 341 -13.73 -2.23 -3.72
CA ILE A 341 -13.10 -2.49 -2.41
C ILE A 341 -12.94 -1.19 -1.61
N GLU A 342 -12.62 -0.09 -2.27
CA GLU A 342 -12.55 1.24 -1.66
C GLU A 342 -13.88 1.62 -1.01
N LYS A 343 -15.02 1.45 -1.72
CA LYS A 343 -16.35 1.72 -1.17
C LYS A 343 -16.63 0.92 0.10
N ILE A 344 -16.27 -0.37 0.11
CA ILE A 344 -16.45 -1.22 1.28
C ILE A 344 -15.58 -0.72 2.45
N ASN A 345 -14.32 -0.41 2.18
CA ASN A 345 -13.40 0.10 3.20
C ASN A 345 -13.83 1.47 3.74
N ASP A 346 -14.39 2.34 2.88
CA ASP A 346 -14.90 3.65 3.29
C ASP A 346 -16.08 3.55 4.25
N ASN A 347 -16.99 2.60 4.04
CA ASN A 347 -18.08 2.30 4.96
C ASN A 347 -17.53 1.78 6.31
N CYS A 348 -16.56 0.86 6.27
CA CYS A 348 -15.90 0.36 7.48
C CYS A 348 -15.16 1.47 8.24
N LEU A 349 -14.42 2.32 7.53
CA LEU A 349 -13.71 3.45 8.11
C LEU A 349 -14.68 4.43 8.78
N GLN A 350 -15.80 4.75 8.12
CA GLN A 350 -16.83 5.59 8.70
C GLN A 350 -17.39 4.99 10.00
N TYR A 351 -17.68 3.69 9.99
CA TYR A 351 -18.17 3.00 11.17
C TYR A 351 -17.15 3.05 12.33
N LEU A 352 -15.85 2.80 12.07
CA LEU A 352 -14.81 2.90 13.11
C LEU A 352 -14.70 4.31 13.68
N ILE A 353 -14.85 5.33 12.84
CA ILE A 353 -14.88 6.74 13.25
C ILE A 353 -16.09 7.03 14.14
N ASP A 354 -17.28 6.62 13.73
CA ASP A 354 -18.53 6.85 14.45
C ASP A 354 -18.54 6.15 15.83
N LYS A 355 -17.93 4.97 15.90
CA LYS A 355 -17.73 4.21 17.16
C LYS A 355 -16.50 4.64 17.97
N LYS A 356 -15.77 5.66 17.51
CA LYS A 356 -14.53 6.17 18.14
C LYS A 356 -13.45 5.08 18.36
N SER A 357 -13.38 4.10 17.45
CA SER A 357 -12.38 3.03 17.49
C SER A 357 -11.09 3.44 16.78
N PHE A 358 -10.43 4.50 17.25
CA PHE A 358 -9.28 5.10 16.57
C PHE A 358 -8.06 4.19 16.56
N ALA A 359 -7.86 3.40 17.60
CA ALA A 359 -6.82 2.37 17.60
C ALA A 359 -6.98 1.36 16.44
N GLY A 360 -8.23 1.05 16.05
CA GLY A 360 -8.54 0.24 14.88
C GLY A 360 -8.15 0.93 13.57
N VAL A 361 -8.46 2.23 13.46
CA VAL A 361 -8.08 3.05 12.29
C VAL A 361 -6.56 3.11 12.14
N ILE A 362 -5.82 3.34 13.24
CA ILE A 362 -4.35 3.39 13.23
C ILE A 362 -3.75 2.05 12.77
N ARG A 363 -4.22 0.94 13.33
CA ARG A 363 -3.74 -0.40 12.90
C ARG A 363 -4.05 -0.70 11.44
N TRP A 364 -5.18 -0.22 10.94
CA TRP A 364 -5.51 -0.36 9.53
C TRP A 364 -4.63 0.50 8.62
N LEU A 365 -4.35 1.76 9.00
CA LEU A 365 -3.40 2.62 8.27
C LEU A 365 -2.02 1.97 8.17
N GLY A 366 -1.53 1.33 9.25
CA GLY A 366 -0.30 0.55 9.21
C GLY A 366 -0.34 -0.59 8.18
N THR A 367 -1.45 -1.33 8.13
CA THR A 367 -1.64 -2.40 7.13
C THR A 367 -1.74 -1.83 5.70
N LEU A 368 -2.35 -0.65 5.56
CA LEU A 368 -2.44 0.03 4.27
C LEU A 368 -1.06 0.50 3.79
N ALA A 369 -0.21 0.98 4.70
CA ALA A 369 1.17 1.34 4.37
C ALA A 369 1.97 0.17 3.77
N ASP A 370 1.75 -1.06 4.25
CA ASP A 370 2.38 -2.27 3.68
C ASP A 370 1.96 -2.54 2.21
N LEU A 371 0.82 -1.99 1.78
CA LEU A 371 0.35 -2.13 0.40
C LEU A 371 1.17 -1.28 -0.58
N SER A 372 1.88 -0.24 -0.10
CA SER A 372 2.65 0.70 -0.93
C SER A 372 3.66 0.00 -1.83
N LYS A 373 4.40 -0.97 -1.26
CA LYS A 373 5.36 -1.79 -2.00
C LYS A 373 4.73 -2.45 -3.23
N ARG A 374 3.55 -3.06 -3.05
CA ARG A 374 2.87 -3.73 -4.15
C ARG A 374 2.27 -2.73 -5.15
N ALA A 375 1.81 -1.58 -4.68
CA ALA A 375 1.33 -0.49 -5.54
C ALA A 375 2.43 -0.03 -6.51
N VAL A 376 3.65 0.16 -5.99
CA VAL A 376 4.82 0.56 -6.79
C VAL A 376 5.20 -0.54 -7.78
N GLU A 377 5.36 -1.79 -7.32
CA GLU A 377 5.74 -2.93 -8.15
C GLU A 377 4.75 -3.20 -9.30
N SER A 378 3.47 -2.93 -9.09
CA SER A 378 2.40 -3.20 -10.06
C SER A 378 2.03 -1.99 -10.93
N GLY A 379 2.60 -0.81 -10.68
CA GLY A 379 2.27 0.42 -11.40
C GLY A 379 0.96 1.09 -10.98
N ASN A 380 0.42 0.74 -9.80
CA ASN A 380 -0.80 1.33 -9.26
C ASN A 380 -0.52 2.45 -8.24
N VAL A 381 0.66 3.03 -8.27
CA VAL A 381 1.11 4.05 -7.32
C VAL A 381 0.20 5.28 -7.30
N GLY A 382 -0.26 5.71 -8.47
CA GLY A 382 -1.18 6.84 -8.57
C GLY A 382 -2.50 6.60 -7.85
N TYR A 383 -3.14 5.47 -8.14
CA TYR A 383 -4.37 5.09 -7.45
C TYR A 383 -4.16 5.02 -5.92
N TYR A 384 -3.04 4.43 -5.49
CA TYR A 384 -2.74 4.28 -4.07
C TYR A 384 -2.57 5.62 -3.36
N VAL A 385 -1.82 6.55 -3.96
CA VAL A 385 -1.62 7.91 -3.40
C VAL A 385 -2.92 8.71 -3.39
N ASP A 386 -3.74 8.62 -4.44
CA ASP A 386 -5.07 9.25 -4.49
C ASP A 386 -6.01 8.67 -3.42
N TYR A 387 -5.93 7.36 -3.16
CA TYR A 387 -6.71 6.71 -2.11
C TYR A 387 -6.25 7.16 -0.72
N LEU A 388 -4.95 7.24 -0.46
CA LEU A 388 -4.40 7.81 0.77
C LEU A 388 -4.88 9.25 0.99
N TYR A 389 -4.92 10.05 -0.07
CA TYR A 389 -5.41 11.43 0.03
C TYR A 389 -6.90 11.51 0.41
N LYS A 390 -7.74 10.67 -0.15
CA LYS A 390 -9.15 10.57 0.24
C LYS A 390 -9.30 10.21 1.73
N ILE A 391 -8.52 9.22 2.19
CA ILE A 391 -8.48 8.82 3.60
C ILE A 391 -8.01 9.99 4.48
N GLN A 392 -6.91 10.66 4.07
CA GLN A 392 -6.40 11.84 4.75
C GLN A 392 -7.49 12.89 4.92
N LYS A 393 -8.21 13.25 3.86
CA LYS A 393 -9.30 14.24 3.91
C LYS A 393 -10.39 13.86 4.90
N LYS A 394 -10.78 12.59 4.90
CA LYS A 394 -11.80 12.08 5.82
C LYS A 394 -11.33 12.13 7.27
N LEU A 395 -10.10 11.66 7.54
CA LEU A 395 -9.53 11.68 8.90
C LEU A 395 -9.24 13.11 9.38
N GLN A 396 -8.73 13.98 8.51
CA GLN A 396 -8.50 15.39 8.77
C GLN A 396 -9.80 16.09 9.22
N LYS A 397 -10.90 15.87 8.49
CA LYS A 397 -12.22 16.36 8.88
C LYS A 397 -12.63 15.81 10.25
N THR A 398 -12.42 14.53 10.47
CA THR A 398 -12.76 13.86 11.73
C THR A 398 -11.95 14.43 12.90
N ILE A 399 -10.63 14.65 12.74
CA ILE A 399 -9.76 15.26 13.78
C ILE A 399 -10.25 16.65 14.14
N VAL A 400 -10.73 17.41 13.17
CA VAL A 400 -11.27 18.76 13.39
C VAL A 400 -12.61 18.74 14.12
N GLU A 401 -13.53 17.88 13.70
CA GLU A 401 -14.93 17.89 14.18
C GLU A 401 -15.12 17.16 15.52
N GLN A 402 -14.23 16.24 15.87
CA GLN A 402 -14.37 15.43 17.09
C GLN A 402 -13.32 15.81 18.15
N ASN A 403 -13.67 15.55 19.41
CA ASN A 403 -12.73 15.68 20.51
C ASN A 403 -11.95 14.37 20.67
N PHE A 404 -10.67 14.44 20.39
CA PHE A 404 -9.70 13.36 20.56
C PHE A 404 -8.91 13.54 21.85
N SER A 405 -8.38 12.44 22.40
CA SER A 405 -7.23 12.54 23.29
C SER A 405 -6.01 13.03 22.50
N LEU A 406 -5.07 13.67 23.16
CA LEU A 406 -3.85 14.15 22.49
C LEU A 406 -3.08 13.02 21.82
N GLU A 407 -3.01 11.86 22.47
CA GLU A 407 -2.35 10.66 21.94
C GLU A 407 -3.01 10.16 20.65
N GLU A 408 -4.33 10.14 20.59
CA GLU A 408 -5.08 9.73 19.39
C GLU A 408 -4.89 10.73 18.25
N GLU A 409 -4.94 12.05 18.54
CA GLU A 409 -4.72 13.10 17.55
C GLU A 409 -3.31 12.98 16.96
N MET A 410 -2.29 12.86 17.82
CA MET A 410 -0.89 12.71 17.41
C MET A 410 -0.70 11.43 16.59
N ALA A 411 -1.22 10.30 17.06
CA ALA A 411 -1.05 9.01 16.39
C ALA A 411 -1.74 8.96 15.02
N LEU A 412 -2.94 9.51 14.90
CA LEU A 412 -3.63 9.58 13.60
C LEU A 412 -2.87 10.46 12.60
N ALA A 413 -2.45 11.65 13.03
CA ALA A 413 -1.68 12.56 12.20
C ALA A 413 -0.34 11.93 11.74
N GLU A 414 0.36 11.26 12.67
CA GLU A 414 1.61 10.56 12.37
C GLU A 414 1.42 9.45 11.34
N HIS A 415 0.43 8.58 11.52
CA HIS A 415 0.23 7.43 10.64
C HIS A 415 -0.20 7.82 9.23
N ILE A 416 -0.89 8.95 9.07
CA ILE A 416 -1.16 9.51 7.74
C ILE A 416 0.15 9.85 7.04
N VAL A 417 1.07 10.54 7.70
CA VAL A 417 2.37 10.92 7.12
C VAL A 417 3.24 9.68 6.86
N VAL A 418 3.26 8.71 7.81
CA VAL A 418 3.99 7.44 7.66
C VAL A 418 3.53 6.65 6.44
N SER A 419 2.24 6.71 6.10
CA SER A 419 1.72 6.06 4.89
C SER A 419 2.32 6.66 3.60
N TYR A 420 2.52 7.98 3.54
CA TYR A 420 3.24 8.61 2.41
C TYR A 420 4.74 8.31 2.44
N LEU A 421 5.37 8.27 3.63
CA LEU A 421 6.77 7.87 3.77
C LEU A 421 7.04 6.47 3.21
N ALA A 422 6.11 5.52 3.45
CA ALA A 422 6.21 4.18 2.89
C ALA A 422 6.29 4.20 1.35
N VAL A 423 5.49 5.06 0.70
CA VAL A 423 5.53 5.23 -0.77
C VAL A 423 6.91 5.70 -1.24
N LEU A 424 7.49 6.72 -0.58
CA LEU A 424 8.81 7.24 -0.94
C LEU A 424 9.91 6.18 -0.82
N ILE A 425 9.89 5.43 0.26
CA ILE A 425 10.85 4.37 0.53
C ILE A 425 10.72 3.24 -0.50
N ASP A 426 9.49 2.87 -0.83
CA ASP A 426 9.23 1.74 -1.74
C ASP A 426 9.50 2.11 -3.20
N ILE A 427 9.21 3.35 -3.63
CA ILE A 427 9.61 3.85 -4.95
C ILE A 427 11.14 3.80 -5.07
N ARG A 428 11.85 4.34 -4.09
CA ARG A 428 13.31 4.31 -4.07
C ARG A 428 13.83 2.87 -4.21
N LYS A 429 13.39 1.95 -3.33
CA LYS A 429 13.82 0.54 -3.35
C LYS A 429 13.49 -0.15 -4.67
N TYR A 430 12.32 0.13 -5.23
CA TYR A 430 11.92 -0.44 -6.51
C TYR A 430 12.87 -0.02 -7.62
N LEU A 431 13.17 1.28 -7.72
CA LEU A 431 14.04 1.82 -8.76
C LEU A 431 15.51 1.39 -8.59
N GLU A 432 15.99 1.28 -7.35
CA GLU A 432 17.34 0.75 -7.05
C GLU A 432 17.48 -0.72 -7.48
N ASN A 433 16.43 -1.54 -7.26
CA ASN A 433 16.43 -2.97 -7.58
C ASN A 433 16.13 -3.28 -9.04
N GLN A 434 15.35 -2.43 -9.70
CA GLN A 434 14.86 -2.61 -11.08
C GLN A 434 15.67 -1.81 -12.09
N GLY A 435 16.87 -1.33 -11.73
CA GLY A 435 17.68 -0.44 -12.57
C GLY A 435 17.47 -0.68 -14.06
N GLY A 436 17.45 0.38 -14.87
CA GLY A 436 17.00 0.32 -16.28
C GLY A 436 17.61 -0.77 -17.16
N GLU A 437 18.80 -1.24 -16.82
CA GLU A 437 19.41 -2.42 -17.46
C GLU A 437 18.57 -3.70 -17.28
N VAL A 438 17.90 -3.89 -16.15
CA VAL A 438 17.10 -5.10 -15.89
C VAL A 438 15.86 -5.15 -16.77
N CYS A 439 15.21 -4.01 -17.02
CA CYS A 439 14.06 -3.94 -17.94
C CYS A 439 14.44 -4.23 -19.38
N LEU A 440 15.64 -3.84 -19.81
CA LEU A 440 16.15 -4.11 -21.17
C LEU A 440 16.77 -5.50 -21.30
N CYS A 441 17.39 -6.03 -20.24
CA CYS A 441 17.92 -7.40 -20.23
C CYS A 441 16.84 -8.47 -20.35
N ASP A 442 15.65 -8.24 -19.81
CA ASP A 442 14.50 -9.14 -19.99
C ASP A 442 14.11 -9.28 -21.48
N ILE A 443 14.43 -8.29 -22.31
CA ILE A 443 14.20 -8.31 -23.76
C ILE A 443 15.35 -8.99 -24.49
N ARG A 444 16.59 -8.85 -24.02
CA ARG A 444 17.75 -9.54 -24.60
C ARG A 444 17.65 -11.06 -24.46
N SER A 445 16.92 -11.55 -23.44
CA SER A 445 16.64 -12.97 -23.27
C SER A 445 15.67 -13.56 -24.31
N PHE A 446 15.26 -12.79 -25.31
CA PHE A 446 14.41 -13.22 -26.44
C PHE A 446 15.01 -14.33 -27.32
N GLU A 447 16.27 -14.65 -27.18
CA GLU A 447 16.95 -15.67 -27.97
C GLU A 447 16.73 -17.10 -27.49
N GLY A 448 16.16 -17.28 -26.28
CA GLY A 448 15.88 -18.59 -25.71
C GLY A 448 14.48 -19.13 -26.00
N LYS A 449 14.34 -20.44 -26.14
CA LYS A 449 13.08 -21.15 -26.45
C LYS A 449 11.97 -21.00 -25.38
N ARG A 450 12.20 -20.31 -24.26
CA ARG A 450 11.23 -20.08 -23.19
C ARG A 450 11.19 -18.60 -22.84
N TRP A 451 10.22 -17.94 -23.39
CA TRP A 451 9.90 -16.55 -23.16
C TRP A 451 9.26 -16.38 -21.78
N LYS A 452 9.99 -15.94 -20.82
CA LYS A 452 9.44 -15.45 -19.56
C LYS A 452 9.33 -13.93 -19.64
N PHE A 453 8.25 -13.44 -20.20
CA PHE A 453 7.84 -12.06 -19.97
C PHE A 453 7.32 -11.95 -18.52
N SER A 454 8.15 -11.55 -17.61
CA SER A 454 7.78 -11.22 -16.24
C SER A 454 7.48 -9.74 -16.06
N SER A 455 7.74 -8.93 -17.07
CA SER A 455 7.60 -7.48 -17.00
C SER A 455 6.14 -7.06 -17.13
N ARG A 456 5.74 -6.11 -16.29
CA ARG A 456 4.42 -5.45 -16.34
C ARG A 456 4.14 -4.80 -17.71
N TYR A 457 5.18 -4.47 -18.48
CA TYR A 457 5.08 -3.84 -19.79
C TYR A 457 4.55 -4.78 -20.88
N HIS A 458 4.59 -6.08 -20.66
CA HIS A 458 4.02 -7.05 -21.61
C HIS A 458 2.53 -6.85 -21.90
N ASN A 459 1.80 -6.21 -21.01
CA ASN A 459 0.36 -5.99 -21.17
C ASN A 459 0.01 -4.76 -22.00
N TYR A 460 0.96 -3.88 -22.25
CA TYR A 460 0.76 -2.75 -23.16
C TYR A 460 0.52 -3.25 -24.58
N ALA A 461 -0.45 -2.64 -25.26
CA ALA A 461 -0.92 -3.14 -26.55
C ALA A 461 0.17 -3.13 -27.64
N ASP A 462 1.02 -2.12 -27.65
CA ASP A 462 2.15 -1.97 -28.55
C ASP A 462 3.25 -3.01 -28.26
N VAL A 463 3.60 -3.24 -27.01
CA VAL A 463 4.56 -4.25 -26.59
C VAL A 463 4.06 -5.66 -26.97
N ARG A 464 2.78 -5.94 -26.79
CA ARG A 464 2.18 -7.22 -27.22
C ARG A 464 2.17 -7.40 -28.73
N LYS A 465 1.87 -6.34 -29.49
CA LYS A 465 1.95 -6.37 -30.97
C LYS A 465 3.35 -6.69 -31.44
N ILE A 466 4.38 -6.07 -30.83
CA ILE A 466 5.78 -6.37 -31.14
C ILE A 466 6.09 -7.84 -30.80
N HIS A 467 5.69 -8.31 -29.62
CA HIS A 467 5.90 -9.69 -29.20
C HIS A 467 5.25 -10.71 -30.16
N ASP A 468 3.99 -10.48 -30.53
CA ASP A 468 3.28 -11.38 -31.47
C ASP A 468 3.87 -11.29 -32.87
N GLY A 469 4.34 -10.12 -33.31
CA GLY A 469 5.09 -9.90 -34.54
C GLY A 469 6.37 -10.72 -34.56
N ILE A 470 7.22 -10.60 -33.56
CA ILE A 470 8.47 -11.36 -33.42
C ILE A 470 8.20 -12.86 -33.39
N ARG A 471 7.17 -13.30 -32.69
CA ARG A 471 6.74 -14.69 -32.63
C ARG A 471 6.34 -15.22 -34.03
N THR A 472 5.75 -14.36 -34.83
CA THR A 472 5.37 -14.65 -36.19
C THR A 472 6.60 -14.70 -37.13
N GLU A 473 7.52 -13.73 -37.00
CA GLU A 473 8.79 -13.70 -37.71
C GLU A 473 9.61 -14.96 -37.47
N ILE A 474 9.81 -15.35 -36.22
CA ILE A 474 10.54 -16.59 -35.90
C ILE A 474 9.88 -17.83 -36.49
N LYS A 475 8.54 -17.84 -36.58
CA LYS A 475 7.82 -18.97 -37.18
C LYS A 475 7.92 -19.03 -38.70
N LEU A 476 7.94 -17.88 -39.36
CA LEU A 476 7.96 -17.79 -40.84
C LEU A 476 9.38 -17.83 -41.37
N GLU A 477 10.29 -17.07 -40.77
CA GLU A 477 11.64 -16.85 -41.26
C GLU A 477 12.72 -17.60 -40.46
N GLY A 478 12.36 -18.23 -39.36
CA GLY A 478 13.30 -18.90 -38.47
C GLY A 478 14.19 -17.96 -37.64
N LYS A 479 14.09 -16.66 -37.86
CA LYS A 479 14.86 -15.63 -37.15
C LYS A 479 14.00 -14.40 -36.86
N ARG A 480 14.49 -13.56 -35.91
CA ARG A 480 13.91 -12.25 -35.63
C ARG A 480 14.35 -11.22 -36.68
N ILE A 481 13.40 -10.48 -37.23
CA ILE A 481 13.63 -9.42 -38.22
C ILE A 481 13.51 -8.05 -37.51
N THR A 482 12.56 -7.91 -36.56
CA THR A 482 12.33 -6.67 -35.82
C THR A 482 13.62 -6.22 -35.12
N PRO A 483 14.11 -4.99 -35.37
CA PRO A 483 15.35 -4.48 -34.78
C PRO A 483 15.28 -4.41 -33.27
N GLU A 484 16.39 -4.75 -32.61
CA GLU A 484 16.48 -4.71 -31.13
C GLU A 484 16.32 -3.29 -30.57
N TRP A 485 16.89 -2.31 -31.23
CA TRP A 485 16.77 -0.91 -30.81
C TRP A 485 15.32 -0.43 -30.74
N TYR A 486 14.47 -0.85 -31.70
CA TYR A 486 13.05 -0.49 -31.72
C TYR A 486 12.30 -1.09 -30.54
N ILE A 487 12.55 -2.35 -30.22
CA ILE A 487 11.95 -3.06 -29.08
C ILE A 487 12.36 -2.35 -27.78
N ASN A 488 13.65 -2.08 -27.64
CA ASN A 488 14.21 -1.43 -26.46
C ASN A 488 13.60 -0.04 -26.27
N GLN A 489 13.44 0.72 -27.34
CA GLN A 489 12.89 2.07 -27.29
C GLN A 489 11.42 2.08 -26.88
N VAL A 490 10.59 1.17 -27.39
CA VAL A 490 9.18 1.08 -26.99
C VAL A 490 9.05 0.76 -25.50
N ILE A 491 9.84 -0.18 -25.00
CA ILE A 491 9.79 -0.55 -23.57
C ILE A 491 10.39 0.56 -22.69
N ALA A 492 11.48 1.17 -23.13
CA ALA A 492 12.08 2.30 -22.41
C ALA A 492 11.11 3.48 -22.31
N LYS A 493 10.30 3.73 -23.34
CA LYS A 493 9.22 4.73 -23.29
C LYS A 493 8.23 4.46 -22.17
N HIS A 494 7.72 3.24 -22.05
CA HIS A 494 6.78 2.90 -20.97
C HIS A 494 7.43 2.97 -19.60
N TYR A 495 8.69 2.57 -19.49
CA TYR A 495 9.43 2.70 -18.25
C TYR A 495 9.66 4.17 -17.87
N TYR A 496 9.97 5.00 -18.85
CA TYR A 496 10.09 6.46 -18.67
C TYR A 496 8.77 7.09 -18.20
N GLU A 497 7.66 6.73 -18.84
CA GLU A 497 6.32 7.19 -18.43
C GLU A 497 5.97 6.78 -16.99
N ASP A 498 6.34 5.56 -16.58
CA ASP A 498 6.17 5.10 -15.21
C ASP A 498 7.00 5.90 -14.21
N ILE A 499 8.27 6.21 -14.54
CA ILE A 499 9.13 7.04 -13.69
C ILE A 499 8.56 8.46 -13.55
N LEU A 500 8.12 9.06 -14.65
CA LEU A 500 7.47 10.38 -14.62
C LEU A 500 6.22 10.36 -13.75
N HIS A 501 5.44 9.29 -13.84
CA HIS A 501 4.26 9.13 -13.00
C HIS A 501 4.63 9.03 -11.51
N MET A 502 5.66 8.24 -11.16
CA MET A 502 6.16 8.16 -9.79
C MET A 502 6.66 9.52 -9.30
N TYR A 503 7.40 10.26 -10.14
CA TYR A 503 7.86 11.61 -9.85
C TYR A 503 6.70 12.55 -9.51
N TYR A 504 5.65 12.52 -10.35
CA TYR A 504 4.45 13.31 -10.11
C TYR A 504 3.75 12.94 -8.79
N GLN A 505 3.62 11.66 -8.47
CA GLN A 505 2.99 11.21 -7.22
C GLN A 505 3.79 11.61 -5.98
N ILE A 506 5.11 11.55 -6.03
CA ILE A 506 5.98 12.06 -4.96
C ILE A 506 5.76 13.56 -4.77
N ASN A 507 5.74 14.32 -5.87
CA ASN A 507 5.52 15.76 -5.82
C ASN A 507 4.17 16.11 -5.18
N LEU A 508 3.09 15.42 -5.53
CA LEU A 508 1.79 15.61 -4.90
C LEU A 508 1.82 15.31 -3.40
N ALA A 509 2.35 14.16 -3.01
CA ALA A 509 2.40 13.74 -1.61
C ALA A 509 3.20 14.74 -0.75
N VAL A 510 4.41 15.10 -1.23
CA VAL A 510 5.38 15.88 -0.46
C VAL A 510 5.06 17.37 -0.48
N ASN A 511 4.69 17.91 -1.63
CA ASN A 511 4.53 19.37 -1.81
C ASN A 511 3.08 19.86 -1.74
N GLN A 512 2.11 18.95 -1.67
CA GLN A 512 0.71 19.33 -1.60
C GLN A 512 -0.03 18.66 -0.44
N TYR A 513 -0.08 17.32 -0.37
CA TYR A 513 -0.97 16.63 0.55
C TYR A 513 -0.54 16.72 2.01
N ILE A 514 0.75 16.51 2.30
CA ILE A 514 1.28 16.60 3.67
C ILE A 514 1.24 18.07 4.18
N PRO A 515 1.68 19.09 3.40
CA PRO A 515 1.52 20.49 3.80
C PRO A 515 0.08 20.88 4.07
N GLU A 516 -0.86 20.46 3.23
CA GLU A 516 -2.28 20.73 3.41
C GLU A 516 -2.81 20.14 4.73
N LEU A 517 -2.36 18.94 5.12
CA LEU A 517 -2.69 18.36 6.42
C LEU A 517 -2.19 19.24 7.56
N ALA A 518 -0.92 19.64 7.52
CA ALA A 518 -0.31 20.48 8.54
C ALA A 518 -1.02 21.83 8.67
N GLU A 519 -1.27 22.51 7.55
CA GLU A 519 -1.96 23.81 7.52
C GLU A 519 -3.38 23.73 8.11
N THR A 520 -4.15 22.75 7.68
CA THR A 520 -5.51 22.57 8.19
C THR A 520 -5.53 22.31 9.71
N LEU A 521 -4.62 21.46 10.20
CA LEU A 521 -4.54 21.20 11.65
C LEU A 521 -4.17 22.48 12.43
N LEU A 522 -3.23 23.28 11.90
CA LEU A 522 -2.86 24.55 12.50
C LEU A 522 -4.01 25.56 12.52
N GLU A 523 -4.71 25.74 11.40
CA GLU A 523 -5.86 26.66 11.30
C GLU A 523 -6.97 26.30 12.28
N GLN A 524 -7.15 25.00 12.53
CA GLN A 524 -8.15 24.49 13.46
C GLN A 524 -7.64 24.34 14.89
N LYS A 525 -6.45 24.86 15.19
CA LYS A 525 -5.80 24.84 16.52
C LYS A 525 -5.59 23.43 17.08
N LYS A 526 -5.43 22.45 16.20
CA LYS A 526 -5.04 21.07 16.54
C LYS A 526 -3.51 20.99 16.63
N ASN A 527 -2.97 21.62 17.68
CA ASN A 527 -1.53 21.82 17.83
C ASN A 527 -0.75 20.51 17.97
N ALA A 528 -1.31 19.51 18.65
CA ALA A 528 -0.67 18.22 18.85
C ALA A 528 -0.45 17.47 17.52
N GLY A 529 -1.50 17.39 16.73
CA GLY A 529 -1.43 16.75 15.40
C GLY A 529 -0.50 17.51 14.46
N ALA A 530 -0.63 18.84 14.39
CA ALA A 530 0.23 19.69 13.55
C ALA A 530 1.71 19.53 13.89
N MET A 531 2.05 19.55 15.17
CA MET A 531 3.41 19.39 15.68
C MET A 531 4.04 18.08 15.20
N VAL A 532 3.29 16.97 15.27
CA VAL A 532 3.77 15.65 14.80
C VAL A 532 3.93 15.61 13.29
N VAL A 533 2.99 16.19 12.52
CA VAL A 533 3.12 16.27 11.07
C VAL A 533 4.42 16.99 10.68
N PHE A 534 4.73 18.11 11.33
CA PHE A 534 5.98 18.85 11.05
C PHE A 534 7.23 18.04 11.41
N ALA A 535 7.23 17.38 12.56
CA ALA A 535 8.35 16.55 12.98
C ALA A 535 8.62 15.44 11.94
N LYS A 536 7.56 14.77 11.49
CA LYS A 536 7.65 13.74 10.43
C LYS A 536 7.97 14.30 9.06
N TYR A 537 7.59 15.53 8.80
CA TYR A 537 7.86 16.20 7.53
C TYR A 537 9.36 16.42 7.32
N SER A 538 10.14 16.60 8.38
CA SER A 538 11.60 16.61 8.30
C SER A 538 12.18 15.28 7.83
N GLU A 539 11.62 14.14 8.28
CA GLU A 539 11.97 12.81 7.81
C GLU A 539 11.58 12.61 6.33
N VAL A 540 10.42 13.14 5.93
CA VAL A 540 9.94 13.13 4.53
C VAL A 540 10.95 13.81 3.62
N ARG A 541 11.54 14.95 4.04
CA ARG A 541 12.58 15.67 3.29
C ARG A 541 13.75 14.76 2.92
N SER A 542 14.31 14.08 3.90
CA SER A 542 15.44 13.17 3.68
C SER A 542 15.10 12.04 2.71
N LYS A 543 13.91 11.44 2.86
CA LYS A 543 13.47 10.33 1.99
C LYS A 543 13.09 10.81 0.59
N ALA A 544 12.48 11.98 0.46
CA ALA A 544 12.17 12.60 -0.83
C ALA A 544 13.43 12.90 -1.63
N LYS A 545 14.46 13.48 -1.00
CA LYS A 545 15.76 13.76 -1.63
C LYS A 545 16.42 12.48 -2.14
N MET A 546 16.38 11.41 -1.35
CA MET A 546 16.93 10.11 -1.77
C MET A 546 16.13 9.53 -2.94
N ALA A 547 14.80 9.61 -2.92
CA ALA A 547 13.95 9.10 -3.99
C ALA A 547 14.15 9.91 -5.28
N GLU A 548 14.20 11.24 -5.20
CA GLU A 548 14.44 12.13 -6.33
C GLU A 548 15.80 11.85 -6.99
N GLY A 549 16.86 11.67 -6.19
CA GLY A 549 18.19 11.34 -6.72
C GLY A 549 18.22 10.02 -7.50
N VAL A 550 17.47 9.01 -7.05
CA VAL A 550 17.36 7.74 -7.78
C VAL A 550 16.51 7.90 -9.04
N LEU A 551 15.41 8.66 -8.97
CA LEU A 551 14.57 8.98 -10.13
C LEU A 551 15.39 9.71 -11.21
N ASP A 552 16.14 10.74 -10.84
CA ASP A 552 16.96 11.53 -11.78
C ASP A 552 18.06 10.69 -12.43
N LYS A 553 18.68 9.79 -11.67
CA LYS A 553 19.66 8.85 -12.21
C LYS A 553 19.02 7.93 -13.28
N ASN A 554 17.84 7.39 -13.00
CA ASN A 554 17.14 6.53 -13.95
C ASN A 554 16.63 7.31 -15.17
N LEU A 555 16.13 8.53 -14.98
CA LEU A 555 15.72 9.39 -16.09
C LEU A 555 16.89 9.77 -16.99
N SER A 556 18.03 10.14 -16.41
CA SER A 556 19.23 10.49 -17.19
C SER A 556 19.71 9.33 -18.04
N TRP A 557 19.70 8.11 -17.49
CA TRP A 557 20.04 6.90 -18.22
C TRP A 557 19.06 6.63 -19.38
N LEU A 558 17.75 6.83 -19.18
CA LEU A 558 16.73 6.62 -20.21
C LEU A 558 16.78 7.65 -21.33
N LEU A 559 17.20 8.87 -21.06
CA LEU A 559 17.34 9.93 -22.05
C LEU A 559 18.33 9.55 -23.18
N GLU A 560 19.26 8.64 -22.94
CA GLU A 560 20.14 8.10 -23.97
C GLU A 560 19.37 7.38 -25.08
N PHE A 561 18.24 6.76 -24.78
CA PHE A 561 17.36 6.09 -25.75
C PHE A 561 16.50 7.08 -26.55
N GLN A 562 16.28 8.29 -26.05
CA GLN A 562 15.50 9.32 -26.74
C GLN A 562 16.22 9.92 -27.94
N LYS A 563 17.54 9.71 -28.08
CA LYS A 563 18.34 10.24 -29.19
C LYS A 563 17.89 9.73 -30.57
N GLU A 564 17.22 8.59 -30.64
CA GLU A 564 16.61 8.07 -31.85
C GLU A 564 15.16 8.56 -32.00
N LYS A 565 14.95 9.50 -32.93
CA LYS A 565 13.74 10.30 -33.11
C LYS A 565 12.46 9.58 -33.54
N SER A 566 12.40 8.25 -33.54
CA SER A 566 11.25 7.48 -34.04
C SER A 566 10.07 7.36 -33.05
N ILE A 567 10.29 7.65 -31.76
CA ILE A 567 9.27 7.56 -30.72
C ILE A 567 9.24 8.89 -29.93
N ILE A 568 8.04 9.47 -29.80
CA ILE A 568 7.86 10.71 -29.04
C ILE A 568 7.76 10.37 -27.56
N TRP A 569 8.64 10.94 -26.77
CA TRP A 569 8.61 10.88 -25.31
C TRP A 569 8.09 12.18 -24.74
N LYS A 570 7.47 12.13 -23.57
CA LYS A 570 7.08 13.34 -22.85
C LYS A 570 8.30 13.96 -22.19
N ASP A 571 8.36 15.27 -22.14
CA ASP A 571 9.45 15.95 -21.45
C ASP A 571 9.33 15.75 -19.92
N LYS A 572 10.49 15.78 -19.25
CA LYS A 572 10.53 15.81 -17.78
C LYS A 572 9.91 17.14 -17.32
N PRO A 573 9.00 17.13 -16.33
CA PRO A 573 8.51 18.35 -15.72
C PRO A 573 9.69 19.17 -15.16
N ASP A 574 9.69 20.46 -15.40
CA ASP A 574 10.69 21.38 -14.83
C ASP A 574 10.33 21.70 -13.37
N VAL A 575 10.32 20.67 -12.54
CA VAL A 575 10.02 20.76 -11.10
C VAL A 575 11.10 20.02 -10.35
N ASN A 576 11.80 20.72 -9.48
CA ASN A 576 12.65 20.12 -8.47
C ASN A 576 11.82 19.91 -7.21
N ILE A 577 11.51 18.64 -6.90
CA ILE A 577 10.63 18.27 -5.79
C ILE A 577 11.24 18.71 -4.47
N THR A 578 12.50 18.44 -4.27
CA THR A 578 13.21 18.74 -3.01
C THR A 578 13.35 20.25 -2.79
N ARG A 579 13.63 21.02 -3.83
CA ARG A 579 13.71 22.48 -3.72
C ARG A 579 12.36 23.08 -3.34
N LYS A 580 11.29 22.67 -4.02
CA LYS A 580 9.94 23.13 -3.71
C LYS A 580 9.52 22.74 -2.29
N PHE A 581 9.91 21.53 -1.87
CA PHE A 581 9.71 21.08 -0.50
C PHE A 581 10.43 21.98 0.50
N ASP A 582 11.69 22.33 0.25
CA ASP A 582 12.47 23.19 1.14
C ASP A 582 11.85 24.58 1.25
N GLU A 583 11.35 25.16 0.16
CA GLU A 583 10.64 26.44 0.15
C GLU A 583 9.36 26.38 1.01
N ILE A 584 8.54 25.33 0.87
CA ILE A 584 7.34 25.13 1.67
C ILE A 584 7.69 24.95 3.15
N TYR A 585 8.68 24.12 3.44
CA TYR A 585 9.12 23.82 4.80
C TYR A 585 9.64 25.07 5.52
N LYS A 586 10.48 25.84 4.86
CA LYS A 586 10.97 27.14 5.37
C LYS A 586 9.81 28.10 5.65
N GLY A 587 8.84 28.19 4.77
CA GLY A 587 7.67 29.05 4.93
C GLY A 587 6.77 28.66 6.12
N MET A 588 6.68 27.37 6.42
CA MET A 588 5.83 26.85 7.49
C MET A 588 6.54 26.71 8.85
N SER A 589 7.85 26.79 8.89
CA SER A 589 8.67 26.58 10.09
C SER A 589 8.33 27.49 11.27
N SER A 590 8.01 28.76 11.00
CA SER A 590 7.59 29.70 12.04
C SER A 590 6.28 29.27 12.72
N LYS A 591 5.31 28.75 11.98
CA LYS A 591 4.05 28.23 12.50
C LYS A 591 4.31 26.96 13.31
N TRP A 592 5.21 26.10 12.85
CA TRP A 592 5.64 24.91 13.59
C TRP A 592 6.24 25.26 14.95
N CYS A 593 7.18 26.20 14.99
CA CYS A 593 7.76 26.68 16.25
C CYS A 593 6.69 27.19 17.22
N GLN A 594 5.72 27.93 16.69
CA GLN A 594 4.64 28.49 17.51
C GLN A 594 3.75 27.36 18.08
N CYS A 595 3.28 26.42 17.27
CA CYS A 595 2.40 25.35 17.75
C CYS A 595 3.12 24.41 18.74
N THR A 596 4.40 24.10 18.50
CA THR A 596 5.21 23.26 19.38
C THR A 596 5.45 23.95 20.73
N SER A 597 5.74 25.24 20.70
CA SER A 597 5.93 26.02 21.94
C SER A 597 4.66 26.11 22.76
N ILE A 598 3.50 26.36 22.12
CA ILE A 598 2.19 26.37 22.80
C ILE A 598 1.91 25.00 23.42
N PHE A 599 2.06 23.93 22.66
CA PHE A 599 1.85 22.57 23.16
C PHE A 599 2.75 22.23 24.36
N ALA A 600 4.05 22.52 24.25
CA ALA A 600 5.00 22.29 25.34
C ALA A 600 4.65 23.05 26.61
N LEU A 601 4.17 24.31 26.50
CA LEU A 601 3.74 25.11 27.64
C LEU A 601 2.42 24.63 28.26
N GLU A 602 1.45 24.23 27.46
CA GLU A 602 0.15 23.73 27.91
C GLU A 602 0.27 22.35 28.58
N HIS A 603 1.22 21.52 28.16
CA HIS A 603 1.42 20.17 28.64
C HIS A 603 2.76 19.95 29.32
N TRP A 604 3.28 21.00 29.99
CA TRP A 604 4.58 21.00 30.64
C TRP A 604 4.82 19.79 31.56
N ASP A 605 3.82 19.44 32.36
CA ASP A 605 3.95 18.38 33.36
C ASP A 605 3.86 16.96 32.77
N THR A 606 3.26 16.82 31.58
CA THR A 606 3.06 15.54 30.88
C THR A 606 3.92 15.40 29.65
N TYR A 607 4.76 16.41 29.32
CA TYR A 607 5.56 16.45 28.12
C TYR A 607 6.54 15.28 28.01
N GLU A 608 7.06 14.78 29.13
CA GLU A 608 7.96 13.63 29.21
C GLU A 608 7.36 12.34 28.61
N GLN A 609 6.05 12.26 28.50
CA GLN A 609 5.35 11.10 27.92
C GLN A 609 5.34 11.13 26.39
N TYR A 610 5.76 12.23 25.78
CA TYR A 610 5.75 12.42 24.33
C TYR A 610 7.16 12.39 23.74
N PRO A 611 7.31 12.09 22.42
CA PRO A 611 8.60 12.23 21.75
C PRO A 611 9.17 13.64 21.87
N ASP A 612 10.50 13.77 21.90
CA ASP A 612 11.18 15.07 21.98
C ASP A 612 11.05 15.89 20.68
N ILE A 613 9.82 16.32 20.41
CA ILE A 613 9.49 17.15 19.24
C ILE A 613 9.99 18.58 19.43
N LEU A 614 10.08 19.06 20.67
CA LEU A 614 10.62 20.38 20.96
C LEU A 614 12.11 20.48 20.61
N GLY A 615 12.91 19.47 21.00
CA GLY A 615 14.32 19.40 20.63
C GLY A 615 14.51 19.25 19.12
N ALA A 616 13.67 18.48 18.45
CA ALA A 616 13.66 18.39 17.00
C ALA A 616 13.35 19.76 16.36
N CYS A 617 12.31 20.46 16.84
CA CYS A 617 11.94 21.79 16.38
C CYS A 617 13.08 22.81 16.54
N ALA A 618 13.73 22.82 17.71
CA ALA A 618 14.86 23.69 17.98
C ALA A 618 16.03 23.43 17.02
N THR A 619 16.38 22.16 16.81
CA THR A 619 17.48 21.76 15.91
C THR A 619 17.19 22.14 14.46
N TYR A 620 16.01 21.80 13.94
CA TYR A 620 15.64 22.13 12.56
C TYR A 620 15.46 23.63 12.34
N LEU A 621 15.02 24.38 13.35
CA LEU A 621 14.98 25.85 13.27
C LEU A 621 16.38 26.43 13.07
N CYS A 622 17.38 25.94 13.82
CA CYS A 622 18.77 26.32 13.64
C CYS A 622 19.27 26.01 12.20
N GLU A 623 18.97 24.81 11.69
CA GLU A 623 19.34 24.44 10.31
C GLU A 623 18.70 25.36 9.26
N ILE A 624 17.41 25.67 9.39
CA ILE A 624 16.70 26.57 8.49
C ILE A 624 17.35 27.97 8.48
N LEU A 625 17.73 28.46 9.65
CA LEU A 625 18.37 29.77 9.77
C LEU A 625 19.79 29.76 9.19
N ILE A 626 20.55 28.72 9.39
CA ILE A 626 21.86 28.52 8.79
C ILE A 626 21.75 28.47 7.25
N ASP A 627 20.84 27.66 6.72
CA ASP A 627 20.61 27.58 5.29
C ASP A 627 20.13 28.93 4.71
N ALA A 628 19.30 29.68 5.43
CA ALA A 628 18.86 31.02 5.02
C ALA A 628 20.01 32.04 4.94
N ILE A 629 21.00 31.95 5.86
CA ILE A 629 22.23 32.76 5.76
C ILE A 629 23.02 32.37 4.51
N ILE A 630 23.20 31.07 4.26
CA ILE A 630 23.96 30.54 3.13
C ILE A 630 23.32 30.96 1.80
N GLU A 631 21.99 30.89 1.71
CA GLU A 631 21.23 31.20 0.49
C GLU A 631 20.88 32.69 0.35
N ASN A 632 21.27 33.52 1.32
CA ASN A 632 20.96 34.96 1.39
C ASN A 632 19.44 35.25 1.40
N GLU A 633 18.67 34.43 2.05
CA GLU A 633 17.21 34.56 2.14
C GLU A 633 16.78 35.32 3.41
N PHE A 634 16.84 36.65 3.34
CA PHE A 634 16.50 37.51 4.50
C PHE A 634 15.08 37.29 5.02
N ASP A 635 14.08 37.14 4.16
CA ASP A 635 12.69 37.01 4.57
C ASP A 635 12.46 35.69 5.35
N THR A 636 13.03 34.57 4.87
CA THR A 636 13.03 33.29 5.59
C THR A 636 13.74 33.39 6.93
N PHE A 637 14.90 34.04 6.95
CA PHE A 637 15.64 34.27 8.18
C PHE A 637 14.84 35.13 9.17
N SER A 638 14.35 36.29 8.76
CA SER A 638 13.63 37.25 9.62
C SER A 638 12.35 36.64 10.23
N SER A 639 11.59 35.89 9.46
CA SER A 639 10.34 35.27 9.95
C SER A 639 10.61 34.21 11.04
N ASN A 640 11.68 33.45 10.93
CA ASN A 640 12.03 32.36 11.83
C ASN A 640 12.91 32.81 13.02
N TYR A 641 13.81 33.73 12.82
CA TYR A 641 14.75 34.21 13.85
C TYR A 641 14.05 34.80 15.11
N LYS A 642 12.87 35.40 14.92
CA LYS A 642 12.07 35.95 16.04
C LYS A 642 11.62 34.86 17.03
N ASN A 643 11.49 33.64 16.56
CA ASN A 643 11.06 32.49 17.39
C ASN A 643 12.24 31.75 18.03
N LEU A 644 13.46 31.91 17.48
CA LEU A 644 14.64 31.15 17.86
C LEU A 644 14.92 31.16 19.36
N LEU A 645 15.03 32.35 19.93
CA LEU A 645 15.34 32.50 21.36
C LEU A 645 14.28 31.82 22.23
N GLY A 646 13.00 32.04 21.92
CA GLY A 646 11.90 31.47 22.71
C GLY A 646 11.91 29.94 22.69
N VAL A 647 12.08 29.34 21.51
CA VAL A 647 12.16 27.87 21.36
C VAL A 647 13.38 27.31 22.08
N LEU A 648 14.55 27.91 21.91
CA LEU A 648 15.78 27.46 22.55
C LEU A 648 15.73 27.56 24.08
N LEU A 649 15.18 28.66 24.63
CA LEU A 649 15.04 28.82 26.08
C LEU A 649 14.00 27.84 26.64
N LEU A 650 12.90 27.61 25.95
CA LEU A 650 11.90 26.63 26.34
C LEU A 650 12.51 25.21 26.35
N TYR A 651 13.30 24.87 25.35
CA TYR A 651 14.01 23.59 25.28
C TYR A 651 15.06 23.46 26.39
N GLN A 652 15.78 24.53 26.69
CA GLN A 652 16.73 24.59 27.81
C GLN A 652 16.04 24.31 29.13
N GLU A 653 14.91 24.95 29.40
CA GLU A 653 14.16 24.81 30.66
C GLU A 653 13.55 23.42 30.81
N TYR A 654 13.04 22.86 29.71
CA TYR A 654 12.57 21.46 29.66
C TYR A 654 13.70 20.47 29.99
N SER A 655 14.85 20.63 29.34
CA SER A 655 16.02 19.81 29.59
C SER A 655 16.54 19.94 31.03
N ARG A 656 16.47 21.16 31.63
CA ARG A 656 16.85 21.39 33.02
C ARG A 656 16.00 20.60 33.98
N LYS A 657 14.70 20.47 33.74
CA LYS A 657 13.78 19.68 34.55
C LYS A 657 14.18 18.20 34.60
N GLU A 658 14.53 17.61 33.46
CA GLU A 658 15.01 16.24 33.43
C GLU A 658 16.37 16.05 34.13
N LEU A 659 17.24 17.07 34.05
CA LEU A 659 18.61 16.97 34.55
C LEU A 659 18.70 16.93 36.08
N ILE A 660 17.76 17.55 36.79
CA ILE A 660 17.69 17.55 38.24
C ILE A 660 17.50 16.10 38.76
N GLN A 661 16.95 15.22 37.95
CA GLN A 661 16.66 13.83 38.32
C GLN A 661 17.85 12.87 38.08
N ILE A 662 18.89 13.30 37.38
CA ILE A 662 19.98 12.40 36.93
C ILE A 662 21.17 12.45 37.91
N LYS A 663 21.50 11.28 38.48
CA LYS A 663 22.59 11.15 39.49
C LYS A 663 23.96 10.71 38.95
N GLU A 664 24.11 10.37 37.69
CA GLU A 664 25.34 9.80 37.13
C GLU A 664 26.31 10.84 36.53
N VAL A 665 27.62 10.71 36.81
CA VAL A 665 28.64 11.68 36.41
C VAL A 665 28.74 11.89 34.89
N TYR A 666 28.58 10.85 34.08
CA TYR A 666 28.59 10.96 32.60
C TYR A 666 27.36 11.72 32.05
N ARG A 667 26.27 11.69 32.78
CA ARG A 667 25.08 12.44 32.42
C ARG A 667 25.18 13.91 32.83
N GLN A 668 25.99 14.24 33.84
CA GLN A 668 26.20 15.64 34.24
C GLN A 668 26.90 16.48 33.18
N SER A 669 27.80 15.92 32.36
CA SER A 669 28.42 16.63 31.25
C SER A 669 27.44 16.81 30.07
N ALA A 670 26.63 15.80 29.76
CA ALA A 670 25.54 15.93 28.78
C ALA A 670 24.50 16.97 29.23
N VAL A 671 24.20 17.01 30.51
CA VAL A 671 23.38 18.00 31.21
C VAL A 671 23.89 19.41 30.99
N LEU A 672 25.15 19.62 31.27
CA LEU A 672 25.75 20.94 31.09
C LEU A 672 25.73 21.36 29.63
N ALA A 673 26.03 20.44 28.72
CA ALA A 673 25.98 20.70 27.28
C ALA A 673 24.58 21.09 26.81
N VAL A 674 23.54 20.35 27.22
CA VAL A 674 22.13 20.68 26.89
C VAL A 674 21.74 22.02 27.47
N TYR A 675 22.27 22.39 28.63
CA TYR A 675 22.01 23.68 29.23
C TYR A 675 22.72 24.83 28.50
N THR A 676 23.91 24.59 27.95
CA THR A 676 24.71 25.64 27.30
C THR A 676 24.50 25.70 25.78
N ASN A 677 24.17 24.57 25.10
CA ASN A 677 23.99 24.53 23.66
C ASN A 677 22.97 25.54 23.12
N PRO A 678 21.78 25.73 23.71
CA PRO A 678 20.84 26.71 23.23
C PRO A 678 21.40 28.13 23.19
N ILE A 679 22.24 28.49 24.18
CA ILE A 679 22.86 29.79 24.23
C ILE A 679 23.93 29.94 23.15
N ILE A 680 24.73 28.87 22.94
CA ILE A 680 25.77 28.84 21.89
C ILE A 680 25.09 28.94 20.52
N GLU A 681 24.06 28.13 20.30
CA GLU A 681 23.35 28.06 19.01
C GLU A 681 22.72 29.43 18.65
N TYR A 682 22.01 30.05 19.60
CA TYR A 682 21.49 31.41 19.39
C TYR A 682 22.57 32.41 19.07
N SER A 683 23.64 32.44 19.88
CA SER A 683 24.73 33.41 19.73
C SER A 683 25.52 33.19 18.44
N MET A 684 25.76 31.92 18.07
CA MET A 684 26.45 31.55 16.83
C MET A 684 25.66 31.95 15.58
N ILE A 685 24.36 31.64 15.52
CA ILE A 685 23.49 32.05 14.41
C ILE A 685 23.40 33.56 14.30
N SER A 686 23.26 34.25 15.45
CA SER A 686 23.23 35.71 15.51
C SER A 686 24.54 36.34 15.04
N GLY A 687 25.70 35.74 15.42
CA GLY A 687 27.02 36.20 14.99
C GLY A 687 27.24 36.01 13.51
N TYR A 688 26.88 34.85 12.95
CA TYR A 688 26.98 34.64 11.50
C TYR A 688 26.03 35.56 10.69
N ALA A 689 24.79 35.74 11.15
CA ALA A 689 23.87 36.67 10.49
C ALA A 689 24.36 38.13 10.51
N TYR A 690 24.93 38.58 11.64
CA TYR A 690 25.53 39.90 11.75
C TYR A 690 26.73 40.04 10.80
N LEU A 691 27.62 39.03 10.78
CA LEU A 691 28.79 38.98 9.89
C LEU A 691 28.37 38.95 8.43
N TRP A 692 27.33 38.22 8.07
CA TRP A 692 26.76 38.18 6.73
C TRP A 692 26.25 39.56 6.29
N GLY A 693 25.56 40.28 7.15
CA GLY A 693 25.11 41.64 6.91
C GLY A 693 26.26 42.63 6.72
N GLU A 694 27.44 42.38 7.30
CA GLU A 694 28.64 43.18 7.08
C GLU A 694 29.28 42.85 5.74
N ILE A 695 29.36 41.58 5.34
CA ILE A 695 29.97 41.10 4.10
C ILE A 695 29.09 41.46 2.89
N SER A 696 27.77 41.19 3.00
CA SER A 696 26.83 41.46 1.90
C SER A 696 26.53 42.97 1.70
N GLY A 697 26.80 43.80 2.72
CA GLY A 697 26.42 45.20 2.74
C GLY A 697 24.91 45.44 2.99
N ASP A 698 24.14 44.41 3.31
CA ASP A 698 22.71 44.51 3.61
C ASP A 698 22.49 44.78 5.12
N SER A 699 22.18 46.04 5.44
CA SER A 699 21.99 46.46 6.83
C SER A 699 20.84 45.79 7.54
N ARG A 700 19.83 45.29 6.82
CA ARG A 700 18.64 44.62 7.39
C ARG A 700 19.00 43.47 8.32
N TRP A 701 20.04 42.71 7.96
CA TRP A 701 20.53 41.60 8.80
C TRP A 701 21.04 42.10 10.15
N LYS A 702 21.85 43.16 10.16
CA LYS A 702 22.42 43.75 11.39
C LYS A 702 21.35 44.40 12.25
N GLU A 703 20.44 45.12 11.65
CA GLU A 703 19.33 45.83 12.31
C GLU A 703 18.40 44.81 13.00
N LEU A 704 18.04 43.69 12.33
CA LEU A 704 17.22 42.63 12.89
C LEU A 704 17.86 42.01 14.14
N ILE A 705 19.17 41.73 14.09
CA ILE A 705 19.89 41.13 15.22
C ILE A 705 19.94 42.11 16.40
N LEU A 706 20.25 43.40 16.14
CA LEU A 706 20.27 44.42 17.18
C LEU A 706 18.91 44.61 17.81
N GLU A 707 17.85 44.78 17.01
CA GLU A 707 16.48 44.95 17.51
C GLU A 707 16.01 43.78 18.34
N ASN A 708 16.26 42.56 17.89
CA ASN A 708 15.85 41.36 18.61
C ASN A 708 16.63 41.17 19.90
N THR A 709 17.91 41.51 19.93
CA THR A 709 18.74 41.46 21.14
C THR A 709 18.26 42.51 22.17
N GLU A 710 18.04 43.75 21.75
CA GLU A 710 17.51 44.81 22.62
C GLU A 710 16.16 44.44 23.21
N LYS A 711 15.25 43.91 22.38
CA LYS A 711 13.89 43.58 22.78
C LYS A 711 13.79 42.35 23.71
N ASN A 712 14.56 41.30 23.43
CA ASN A 712 14.35 39.98 24.04
C ASN A 712 15.48 39.55 24.97
N VAL A 713 16.72 39.99 24.78
CA VAL A 713 17.88 39.54 25.55
C VAL A 713 18.24 40.51 26.66
N THR A 714 18.10 41.79 26.45
CA THR A 714 18.50 42.79 27.46
C THR A 714 17.47 43.07 28.54
N LYS A 715 16.23 42.60 28.38
CA LYS A 715 15.18 42.75 29.38
C LYS A 715 15.40 41.81 30.57
N ASN A 716 15.14 42.30 31.79
CA ASN A 716 15.10 41.51 33.04
C ASN A 716 16.39 40.74 33.37
N ASP A 717 17.56 41.33 33.25
CA ASP A 717 18.88 40.74 33.50
C ASP A 717 19.20 39.47 32.63
N VAL A 718 18.40 39.16 31.62
CA VAL A 718 18.65 38.03 30.73
C VAL A 718 19.97 38.19 30.01
N GLY A 719 20.29 39.39 29.51
CA GLY A 719 21.54 39.68 28.81
C GLY A 719 22.77 39.47 29.70
N LYS A 720 22.71 39.85 30.98
CA LYS A 720 23.79 39.60 31.95
C LYS A 720 24.03 38.12 32.19
N LYS A 721 22.97 37.36 32.42
CA LYS A 721 23.04 35.89 32.59
C LYS A 721 23.54 35.20 31.30
N PHE A 722 23.14 35.71 30.13
CA PHE A 722 23.61 35.23 28.83
C PHE A 722 25.12 35.40 28.73
N CYS A 723 25.63 36.57 29.08
CA CYS A 723 27.05 36.87 29.07
C CYS A 723 27.85 36.05 30.09
N GLU A 724 27.34 35.85 31.30
CA GLU A 724 27.92 34.97 32.31
C GLU A 724 28.03 33.52 31.84
N LEU A 725 27.01 32.99 31.15
CA LEU A 725 27.01 31.65 30.55
C LEU A 725 28.03 31.56 29.40
N LEU A 726 28.08 32.50 28.50
CA LEU A 726 29.11 32.56 27.44
C LEU A 726 30.54 32.60 28.00
N THR A 727 30.77 33.41 29.04
CA THR A 727 32.07 33.45 29.75
C THR A 727 32.39 32.10 30.39
N THR A 728 31.41 31.41 30.97
CA THR A 728 31.58 30.09 31.54
C THR A 728 31.96 29.06 30.49
N ILE A 729 31.31 29.12 29.33
CA ILE A 729 31.62 28.26 28.16
C ILE A 729 33.07 28.51 27.70
N ARG A 730 33.47 29.76 27.55
CA ARG A 730 34.82 30.15 27.14
C ARG A 730 35.89 29.55 28.07
N ASN A 731 35.66 29.64 29.40
CA ASN A 731 36.64 29.22 30.39
C ASN A 731 36.72 27.71 30.63
N ARG A 732 35.77 26.95 30.13
CA ARG A 732 35.79 25.49 30.18
C ARG A 732 36.35 24.91 28.90
N MET A 733 37.25 23.99 29.03
CA MET A 733 37.86 23.28 27.91
C MET A 733 36.81 22.73 26.94
N PRO A 734 36.98 22.82 25.60
CA PRO A 734 36.00 22.41 24.59
C PRO A 734 35.70 20.91 24.54
N ALA A 735 36.17 20.13 25.48
CA ALA A 735 36.19 18.68 25.43
C ALA A 735 34.79 18.01 25.49
N PHE A 736 33.70 18.73 25.64
CA PHE A 736 32.38 18.07 25.84
C PHE A 736 31.17 18.85 25.34
N TYR A 737 31.21 19.41 24.13
CA TYR A 737 29.99 19.84 23.49
C TYR A 737 29.23 18.60 22.97
N TYR A 738 28.06 18.35 23.53
CA TYR A 738 27.25 17.19 23.14
C TYR A 738 26.83 17.22 21.65
N ARG A 739 26.83 18.40 21.03
CA ARG A 739 26.54 18.65 19.61
C ARG A 739 27.75 19.17 18.82
N ASP A 740 28.93 18.89 19.28
CA ASP A 740 30.18 19.41 18.68
C ASP A 740 30.28 19.13 17.17
N ILE A 741 29.94 17.91 16.77
CA ILE A 741 29.95 17.51 15.35
C ILE A 741 28.94 18.36 14.55
N LEU A 742 27.74 18.57 15.07
CA LEU A 742 26.68 19.33 14.41
C LEU A 742 27.07 20.82 14.30
N HIS A 743 27.56 21.41 15.38
CA HIS A 743 28.04 22.80 15.37
C HIS A 743 29.21 22.97 14.39
N THR A 744 30.17 22.06 14.39
CA THR A 744 31.28 22.06 13.42
C THR A 744 30.80 22.00 11.99
N GLN A 745 29.82 21.15 11.69
CA GLN A 745 29.21 21.06 10.35
C GLN A 745 28.52 22.36 9.95
N TRP A 746 27.77 22.99 10.85
CA TRP A 746 27.11 24.25 10.59
C TRP A 746 28.13 25.39 10.34
N CYS A 747 29.15 25.49 11.20
CA CYS A 747 30.25 26.45 11.03
C CYS A 747 30.94 26.27 9.66
N GLN A 748 31.34 25.02 9.32
CA GLN A 748 31.98 24.73 8.05
C GLN A 748 31.13 25.11 6.83
N LYS A 749 29.82 24.82 6.89
CA LYS A 749 28.89 25.20 5.81
C LYS A 749 28.87 26.73 5.59
N VAL A 750 28.68 27.48 6.68
CA VAL A 750 28.60 28.96 6.60
C VAL A 750 29.92 29.54 6.19
N GLU A 751 31.03 29.16 6.82
CA GLU A 751 32.36 29.70 6.58
C GLU A 751 32.86 29.40 5.16
N THR A 752 32.50 28.25 4.58
CA THR A 752 32.78 27.93 3.19
C THR A 752 32.14 28.96 2.25
N VAL A 753 30.88 29.32 2.48
CA VAL A 753 30.17 30.31 1.68
C VAL A 753 30.71 31.72 1.91
N LEU A 754 30.97 32.09 3.18
CA LEU A 754 31.53 33.36 3.53
C LEU A 754 32.90 33.57 2.89
N SER A 755 33.80 32.56 2.97
CA SER A 755 35.16 32.64 2.42
C SER A 755 35.22 32.77 0.91
N SER A 756 34.21 32.24 0.20
CA SER A 756 34.08 32.33 -1.25
C SER A 756 33.36 33.57 -1.75
N ASN A 757 32.94 34.48 -0.85
CA ASN A 757 32.19 35.68 -1.23
C ASN A 757 33.07 36.74 -1.89
N GLU A 758 32.68 37.22 -3.08
CA GLU A 758 33.41 38.17 -3.88
C GLU A 758 33.51 39.58 -3.25
N ASN A 759 32.67 39.89 -2.27
CA ASN A 759 32.69 41.15 -1.54
C ASN A 759 33.88 41.26 -0.58
N ILE A 760 34.52 40.15 -0.22
CA ILE A 760 35.70 40.15 0.63
C ILE A 760 36.93 40.41 -0.21
N ARG A 761 37.50 41.61 -0.06
CA ARG A 761 38.72 42.00 -0.76
C ARG A 761 39.93 41.43 -0.04
N TRP A 762 40.75 40.67 -0.76
CA TRP A 762 42.00 40.12 -0.27
C TRP A 762 43.20 40.80 -0.95
N LYS A 763 44.20 41.18 -0.16
CA LYS A 763 45.48 41.70 -0.65
C LYS A 763 46.57 40.69 -0.36
N SER A 764 47.34 40.35 -1.35
CA SER A 764 48.51 39.48 -1.20
C SER A 764 49.63 40.23 -0.49
N ASP A 765 50.08 39.71 0.65
CA ASP A 765 51.28 40.13 1.38
C ASP A 765 52.28 38.98 1.45
N ARG A 766 53.39 39.09 0.80
CA ARG A 766 54.55 38.17 0.64
C ARG A 766 54.27 36.66 0.72
N PHE A 767 53.53 36.18 1.72
CA PHE A 767 53.21 34.79 1.95
C PHE A 767 51.72 34.51 2.24
N TYR A 768 50.91 35.57 2.47
CA TYR A 768 49.54 35.45 2.93
C TYR A 768 48.63 36.45 2.20
N GLU A 769 47.37 36.12 2.12
CA GLU A 769 46.36 37.08 1.70
C GLU A 769 45.63 37.61 2.94
N VAL A 770 45.64 38.92 3.14
CA VAL A 770 45.02 39.61 4.27
C VAL A 770 43.82 40.45 3.78
N TYR A 771 42.78 40.57 4.60
CA TYR A 771 41.66 41.42 4.26
C TYR A 771 42.06 42.88 4.09
N ASP A 772 41.67 43.45 2.93
CA ASP A 772 42.00 44.83 2.52
C ASP A 772 40.76 45.70 2.30
N GLY A 773 39.72 45.51 3.13
CA GLY A 773 38.49 46.28 3.11
C GLY A 773 38.44 47.36 4.20
N GLU A 774 37.40 48.21 4.16
CA GLU A 774 37.17 49.29 5.12
C GLU A 774 36.56 48.83 6.46
N SER A 775 35.92 47.66 6.49
CA SER A 775 35.24 47.16 7.71
C SER A 775 36.23 46.84 8.80
N LYS A 776 36.12 47.56 9.94
CA LYS A 776 36.89 47.29 11.16
C LYS A 776 36.59 45.88 11.69
N LEU A 777 35.33 45.45 11.63
CA LEU A 777 34.91 44.13 12.11
C LEU A 777 35.62 43.04 11.29
N LEU A 778 35.52 43.08 9.97
CA LEU A 778 36.12 42.03 9.13
C LEU A 778 37.67 42.00 9.29
N ARG A 779 38.30 43.16 9.47
CA ARG A 779 39.75 43.23 9.73
C ARG A 779 40.14 42.57 11.06
N SER A 780 39.28 42.63 12.05
CA SER A 780 39.54 42.06 13.38
C SER A 780 39.28 40.55 13.44
N VAL A 781 38.25 40.07 12.73
CA VAL A 781 37.77 38.68 12.89
C VAL A 781 38.21 37.72 11.79
N LEU A 782 38.57 38.21 10.57
CA LEU A 782 39.00 37.33 9.50
C LEU A 782 40.45 36.86 9.69
N SER A 783 40.65 35.54 9.50
CA SER A 783 42.00 34.94 9.45
C SER A 783 42.71 35.30 8.13
N VAL A 784 43.96 35.00 8.05
CA VAL A 784 44.74 35.10 6.83
C VAL A 784 44.21 34.02 5.85
N ARG A 785 43.95 34.37 4.61
CA ARG A 785 43.50 33.38 3.60
C ARG A 785 44.60 32.34 3.40
N ASN A 786 44.30 31.10 3.50
CA ASN A 786 45.12 29.88 3.53
C ASN A 786 45.47 29.32 4.92
N GLU A 787 44.98 29.93 6.00
CA GLU A 787 44.93 29.24 7.29
C GLU A 787 43.73 28.25 7.31
N HIS A 788 43.77 27.29 8.20
CA HIS A 788 42.74 26.25 8.31
C HIS A 788 41.36 26.83 8.71
N ASP A 789 41.39 27.93 9.47
CA ASP A 789 40.19 28.55 10.00
C ASP A 789 39.93 29.90 9.30
N PHE A 790 38.72 30.12 8.79
CA PHE A 790 38.29 31.36 8.16
C PHE A 790 38.18 32.50 9.18
N LEU A 791 37.71 32.22 10.38
CA LEU A 791 37.59 33.20 11.44
C LEU A 791 38.68 32.98 12.52
N LYS A 792 39.22 34.08 13.07
CA LYS A 792 40.11 34.03 14.23
C LYS A 792 39.42 33.71 15.56
N CYS A 793 38.11 33.91 15.60
CA CYS A 793 37.26 33.73 16.79
C CYS A 793 36.02 32.94 16.41
N GLU A 794 35.33 32.43 17.42
CA GLU A 794 34.07 31.74 17.23
C GLU A 794 32.92 32.73 16.91
N ALA A 795 31.96 32.34 16.07
CA ALA A 795 30.85 33.20 15.68
C ALA A 795 30.01 33.70 16.87
N PHE A 796 29.87 32.90 17.93
CA PHE A 796 29.17 33.34 19.15
C PHE A 796 29.91 34.51 19.86
N GLU A 797 31.26 34.59 19.76
CA GLU A 797 32.04 35.69 20.32
C GLU A 797 31.78 37.02 19.55
N ILE A 798 31.61 36.93 18.22
CA ILE A 798 31.22 38.08 17.41
C ILE A 798 29.89 38.66 17.92
N TYR A 799 28.88 37.82 18.17
CA TYR A 799 27.63 38.25 18.73
C TYR A 799 27.80 38.88 20.12
N ALA A 800 28.55 38.25 21.00
CA ALA A 800 28.75 38.72 22.36
C ALA A 800 29.47 40.09 22.40
N VAL A 801 30.56 40.23 21.66
CA VAL A 801 31.37 41.46 21.66
C VAL A 801 30.70 42.58 20.89
N VAL A 802 30.27 42.30 19.63
CA VAL A 802 29.80 43.34 18.71
C VAL A 802 28.36 43.77 19.00
N VAL A 803 27.52 42.83 19.42
CA VAL A 803 26.07 43.08 19.59
C VAL A 803 25.70 43.17 21.06
N LEU A 804 25.90 42.12 21.84
CA LEU A 804 25.41 42.01 23.22
C LEU A 804 26.09 43.09 24.15
N ASN A 805 27.40 43.28 24.01
CA ASN A 805 28.15 44.29 24.81
C ASN A 805 27.66 45.72 24.64
N ARG A 806 26.96 46.08 23.58
CA ARG A 806 26.39 47.41 23.39
C ARG A 806 25.32 47.76 24.42
N PHE A 807 24.68 46.73 24.96
CA PHE A 807 23.56 46.86 25.89
C PHE A 807 23.92 46.53 27.34
N LEU A 808 25.18 46.20 27.63
CA LEU A 808 25.64 45.78 28.94
C LEU A 808 26.53 46.86 29.60
N GLN A 809 26.52 46.91 30.93
CA GLN A 809 27.44 47.77 31.69
C GLN A 809 28.87 47.22 31.63
N GLU A 810 29.89 48.09 31.81
CA GLU A 810 31.30 47.69 31.68
C GLU A 810 31.70 46.41 32.44
N ASP A 811 31.22 46.32 33.71
CA ASP A 811 31.51 45.15 34.58
C ASP A 811 30.86 43.85 34.14
N SER A 812 29.89 43.90 33.23
CA SER A 812 29.12 42.76 32.73
C SER A 812 29.45 42.42 31.29
N LYS A 813 30.37 43.13 30.65
CA LYS A 813 30.75 42.88 29.25
C LYS A 813 31.51 41.56 29.06
N TYR A 814 31.18 40.89 27.97
CA TYR A 814 31.96 39.73 27.50
C TYR A 814 33.30 40.19 26.97
N ARG A 815 34.37 39.45 27.32
CA ARG A 815 35.70 39.65 26.73
C ARG A 815 36.14 38.37 26.04
N SER A 816 36.64 38.51 24.82
CA SER A 816 37.13 37.38 24.03
C SER A 816 38.42 36.80 24.64
N ARG A 817 38.73 35.58 24.32
CA ARG A 817 39.93 34.87 24.80
C ARG A 817 41.21 35.50 24.27
N ASP A 818 41.17 35.87 22.99
CA ASP A 818 42.37 36.32 22.26
C ASP A 818 42.46 37.85 22.10
N GLY A 819 41.56 38.62 22.77
CA GLY A 819 41.58 40.07 22.81
C GLY A 819 41.41 40.72 21.44
N TRP A 820 40.79 40.06 20.47
CA TRP A 820 40.55 40.62 19.15
C TRP A 820 39.63 41.87 19.16
N GLU A 821 38.82 41.97 20.19
CA GLU A 821 37.95 43.15 20.41
C GLU A 821 38.71 44.45 20.60
N ASP A 822 39.96 44.44 21.14
CA ASP A 822 40.77 45.67 21.32
C ASP A 822 41.02 46.31 19.97
N LYS A 823 41.33 45.52 18.92
CA LYS A 823 41.49 45.96 17.54
C LYS A 823 40.19 46.47 16.88
N TYR A 824 39.05 45.95 17.34
CA TYR A 824 37.74 46.35 16.83
C TYR A 824 37.31 47.69 17.42
N TYR A 825 37.64 47.99 18.69
CA TYR A 825 37.26 49.24 19.37
C TYR A 825 38.28 50.36 19.11
N GLU A 826 39.58 50.07 18.84
CA GLU A 826 40.55 51.02 18.28
C GLU A 826 40.11 51.54 16.87
#